data_12eb647c86f1f9e55e5a54585b606d8d
#
_entry.id   12eb647c86f1f9e55e5a54585b606d8d
#
_cell.length_a   1.000
_cell.length_b   1.000
_cell.length_c   1.000
_cell.angle_alpha   90.00
_cell.angle_beta   90.00
_cell.angle_gamma   90.00
#
_symmetry.space_group_name_H-M   'P 1'
#
loop_
_entity.id
_entity.type
_entity.pdbx_description
1 polymer ?
#
loop_
_entity_poly.entity_id
_entity_poly.type
_entity_poly.pdbx_seq_one_letter_code
_entity_poly.pdbx_strand_id
1 'polypeptide(L)'
;MTDGFKHIAERPVDPIGQPSSAGSTYINTSNQYDVAIAGLPFFLGPSKEYPYKRETAQYRKQQIDQQKEPGEQTLTGWWLRSQSSFHNGAGIRYEEPITGPEVGTRYNKSAGVDVFNIGKVTLLPDTTKNADITVSTGVVPIVIGGADANGVDVVLTASGSTLYRTTAAGVTTTITWGGSGTILALAQDGVNYYAANATGIYKGTLAGGSGSSIFTHPTTATTVKMNWVKQRLIACVNQVIYEVTPITSYTVAVTSILNNIATIKTSTAHNFEVGSQVTLASVGSPYNGTWSVLSVPDSTRITVFINNANVAEATATGTAVLASNNNLPVYAHPNPAWVWTGVCEGPNAIYVSGYVGDSSTVYRLSLDTSGAVPLLNKAVTAADMPKGELIYALGSYIGKYMIFGTSKGIRVGTIDTSGFVSSGYITYGPLTVITNGYDPASDSNLNGLPCKSITFNDRYAYCTVSNYIDIDGNKTTYRSGLIKIDLSREIAPNQMAYATHLQVASAAEAVGVCVLGSTNKLAIGVTGVGVYFQAATLVSTGYLQTGQIRYFTLEDKHFELVKLRETLPMKGKLKLTVVNSDNTTADIITVDNSFDFTQDITGMDTQDVYPKESVGLRFTFYASTGQLVGQEDSFNGYQLKALPAVQRQRIITLPLLCYDFEGDRYNMTTGYEGHASERILSLENIESGGDVVILQDFTNDETVRGVIESITFIRMTPPERRFKGFGGMIMCQFRTI
;
A
#
# COMPACT_ATOMS: atom_id res chain seq x y z
N MET A 1 24.99 48.33 37.13
CA MET A 1 26.06 47.38 36.77
C MET A 1 26.55 46.77 38.05
N THR A 2 25.78 45.93 38.58
CA THR A 2 26.10 45.51 39.95
C THR A 2 26.87 44.27 40.00
N ASP A 3 27.19 43.52 39.23
CA ASP A 3 27.85 42.25 39.45
C ASP A 3 28.74 41.81 38.27
N GLY A 4 29.35 42.83 37.64
CA GLY A 4 30.11 42.62 36.41
C GLY A 4 31.18 41.57 36.52
N PHE A 5 31.81 41.42 37.63
CA PHE A 5 32.93 40.53 37.82
C PHE A 5 32.64 39.31 38.63
N LYS A 6 31.43 38.97 38.73
CA LYS A 6 31.06 37.77 39.45
C LYS A 6 31.96 36.62 39.01
N HIS A 7 32.81 36.17 39.89
CA HIS A 7 33.51 34.92 39.83
C HIS A 7 34.61 34.70 38.82
N ILE A 8 35.06 35.73 38.13
CA ILE A 8 36.18 35.54 37.20
C ILE A 8 37.37 34.90 37.87
N ALA A 9 37.66 35.31 39.12
CA ALA A 9 38.80 34.77 39.87
C ALA A 9 38.45 33.66 40.88
N GLU A 10 37.19 33.55 41.26
CA GLU A 10 36.78 32.70 42.37
C GLU A 10 35.87 31.53 42.02
N ARG A 11 35.41 31.52 40.81
CA ARG A 11 34.47 30.49 40.37
C ARG A 11 35.06 29.67 39.23
N PRO A 12 35.69 28.55 39.57
CA PRO A 12 36.14 27.65 38.50
C PRO A 12 34.95 27.21 37.69
N VAL A 13 35.11 27.28 36.39
CA VAL A 13 34.14 26.74 35.42
C VAL A 13 34.61 25.34 35.08
N ASP A 14 33.74 24.36 35.22
CA ASP A 14 34.07 22.99 34.80
C ASP A 14 34.29 22.91 33.30
N PRO A 15 34.84 21.80 32.77
CA PRO A 15 35.12 21.63 31.33
C PRO A 15 33.89 21.76 30.44
N ILE A 16 32.70 21.65 31.00
CA ILE A 16 31.45 21.85 30.28
C ILE A 16 30.89 23.26 30.44
N GLY A 17 31.64 24.12 31.09
CA GLY A 17 31.27 25.52 31.29
C GLY A 17 30.20 25.75 32.37
N GLN A 18 29.96 24.81 33.26
CA GLN A 18 29.07 25.02 34.37
C GLN A 18 29.81 25.59 35.57
N PRO A 19 29.29 26.63 36.20
CA PRO A 19 29.92 27.12 37.43
C PRO A 19 29.83 26.06 38.53
N SER A 20 30.93 25.89 39.27
CA SER A 20 30.97 25.00 40.43
C SER A 20 29.84 25.35 41.42
N SER A 21 29.13 24.36 41.89
CA SER A 21 28.06 24.53 42.88
C SER A 21 28.56 24.77 44.30
N ALA A 22 29.85 24.65 44.53
CA ALA A 22 30.42 24.82 45.87
C ALA A 22 30.62 26.30 46.18
N GLY A 23 29.74 26.84 46.96
CA GLY A 23 29.90 28.03 47.80
C GLY A 23 30.70 29.20 47.25
N SER A 24 30.49 29.54 46.00
CA SER A 24 31.24 30.58 45.36
C SER A 24 30.84 31.94 45.89
N THR A 25 31.79 32.60 46.48
CA THR A 25 31.68 33.99 46.84
C THR A 25 31.85 34.84 45.60
N TYR A 26 30.87 35.68 45.30
CA TYR A 26 30.96 36.60 44.18
C TYR A 26 31.81 37.81 44.59
N ILE A 27 32.90 38.06 43.88
CA ILE A 27 33.60 39.33 44.00
C ILE A 27 32.82 40.35 43.16
N ASN A 28 32.22 41.29 43.82
CA ASN A 28 31.62 42.44 43.13
C ASN A 28 32.74 43.42 42.75
N THR A 29 33.38 43.17 41.62
CA THR A 29 34.40 44.03 41.03
C THR A 29 33.76 44.83 39.86
N SER A 30 32.58 45.39 40.09
CA SER A 30 31.97 46.30 39.16
C SER A 30 33.01 47.32 38.62
N ASN A 31 33.04 47.41 37.26
CA ASN A 31 33.95 48.26 36.49
C ASN A 31 35.33 47.67 36.15
N GLN A 32 35.66 46.45 36.45
CA GLN A 32 36.95 45.91 36.03
C GLN A 32 36.95 45.42 34.61
N TYR A 33 35.98 44.60 34.18
CA TYR A 33 35.90 44.07 32.82
C TYR A 33 34.46 44.11 32.31
N ASP A 34 34.29 44.03 30.98
CA ASP A 34 32.98 44.06 30.33
C ASP A 34 32.46 42.67 30.03
N VAL A 35 33.34 41.74 29.71
CA VAL A 35 32.98 40.34 29.34
C VAL A 35 34.02 39.36 29.87
N ALA A 36 33.59 38.08 30.03
CA ALA A 36 34.50 36.97 30.22
C ALA A 36 34.10 35.80 29.31
N ILE A 37 35.09 35.18 28.69
CA ILE A 37 34.92 33.99 27.81
C ILE A 37 35.76 32.87 28.44
N ALA A 38 35.10 31.76 28.81
CA ALA A 38 35.73 30.64 29.50
C ALA A 38 36.51 31.08 30.76
N GLY A 39 36.04 32.11 31.45
CA GLY A 39 36.74 32.70 32.62
C GLY A 39 37.84 33.70 32.28
N LEU A 40 38.22 33.90 31.03
CA LEU A 40 39.18 34.91 30.58
C LEU A 40 38.47 36.26 30.45
N PRO A 41 38.93 37.30 31.21
CA PRO A 41 38.29 38.61 31.21
C PRO A 41 38.80 39.52 30.08
N PHE A 42 37.90 40.36 29.54
CA PHE A 42 38.19 41.30 28.46
C PHE A 42 37.39 42.60 28.63
N PHE A 43 37.95 43.71 28.14
CA PHE A 43 37.21 44.93 27.89
C PHE A 43 36.61 44.93 26.49
N LEU A 44 35.47 45.58 26.33
CA LEU A 44 34.87 45.82 25.01
C LEU A 44 35.37 47.17 24.46
N GLY A 45 35.78 47.16 23.21
CA GLY A 45 36.21 48.34 22.46
C GLY A 45 35.39 48.61 21.20
N PRO A 46 34.06 48.76 21.28
CA PRO A 46 33.24 48.95 20.13
C PRO A 46 33.54 50.26 19.39
N SER A 47 33.66 50.18 18.05
CA SER A 47 33.84 51.33 17.18
C SER A 47 32.93 51.20 15.95
N LYS A 48 32.91 52.23 15.08
CA LYS A 48 32.18 52.15 13.81
C LYS A 48 32.71 51.03 12.90
N GLU A 49 34.01 50.80 12.95
CA GLU A 49 34.68 49.78 12.15
C GLU A 49 34.55 48.37 12.77
N TYR A 50 34.54 48.32 14.10
CA TYR A 50 34.50 47.10 14.92
C TYR A 50 33.32 47.14 15.88
N PRO A 51 32.07 46.96 15.40
CA PRO A 51 30.89 47.10 16.27
C PRO A 51 30.69 45.87 17.16
N TYR A 52 30.21 46.08 18.37
CA TYR A 52 29.55 45.01 19.11
C TYR A 52 28.20 44.70 18.44
N LYS A 53 28.00 43.46 18.06
CA LYS A 53 26.75 43.03 17.39
C LYS A 53 26.19 41.80 18.07
N ARG A 54 24.87 41.73 18.09
CA ARG A 54 24.10 40.54 18.48
C ARG A 54 23.10 40.24 17.35
N GLU A 55 23.35 39.17 16.67
CA GLU A 55 22.54 38.76 15.51
C GLU A 55 21.92 37.41 15.83
N THR A 56 20.67 37.20 15.44
CA THR A 56 20.07 35.88 15.43
C THR A 56 20.54 35.15 14.18
N ALA A 57 21.16 33.99 14.38
CA ALA A 57 21.59 33.17 13.25
C ALA A 57 20.36 32.85 12.36
N GLN A 58 20.44 33.15 11.08
CA GLN A 58 19.41 32.74 10.15
C GLN A 58 19.47 31.22 10.04
N TYR A 59 18.37 30.55 10.37
CA TYR A 59 18.24 29.14 10.08
C TYR A 59 18.22 28.96 8.56
N ARG A 60 19.35 28.54 8.00
CA ARG A 60 19.40 28.18 6.59
C ARG A 60 18.68 26.85 6.45
N LYS A 61 17.47 26.90 5.91
CA LYS A 61 16.75 25.74 5.48
C LYS A 61 17.64 24.93 4.55
N GLN A 62 18.18 23.81 5.00
CA GLN A 62 18.58 22.76 4.09
C GLN A 62 17.29 22.18 3.53
N GLN A 63 17.10 22.41 2.27
CA GLN A 63 15.95 21.98 1.57
C GLN A 63 16.10 20.48 1.27
N ILE A 64 15.56 19.66 2.17
CA ILE A 64 15.64 18.20 2.10
C ILE A 64 14.44 17.64 1.33
N ASP A 65 13.47 18.45 1.00
CA ASP A 65 12.37 18.03 0.14
C ASP A 65 12.85 17.90 -1.30
N GLN A 66 13.36 16.72 -1.65
CA GLN A 66 13.82 16.38 -2.99
C GLN A 66 12.66 16.08 -3.94
N GLN A 67 11.42 16.12 -3.48
CA GLN A 67 10.22 15.92 -4.29
C GLN A 67 9.71 17.21 -4.91
N LYS A 68 10.61 18.10 -5.26
CA LYS A 68 10.22 19.28 -6.00
C LYS A 68 9.81 18.90 -7.41
N GLU A 69 8.59 19.27 -7.76
CA GLU A 69 8.30 19.45 -9.16
C GLU A 69 9.21 20.55 -9.75
N PRO A 70 9.73 20.36 -10.97
CA PRO A 70 10.55 21.38 -11.61
C PRO A 70 9.78 22.72 -11.66
N GLY A 71 10.29 23.74 -10.96
CA GLY A 71 9.65 25.05 -10.89
C GLY A 71 9.03 25.43 -9.54
N GLU A 72 8.86 24.50 -8.59
CA GLU A 72 8.47 24.87 -7.24
C GLU A 72 9.61 25.59 -6.52
N GLN A 73 9.47 26.89 -6.39
CA GLN A 73 10.34 27.66 -5.51
C GLN A 73 9.76 27.63 -4.11
N THR A 74 10.60 27.32 -3.13
CA THR A 74 10.23 27.50 -1.73
C THR A 74 10.04 28.97 -1.44
N LEU A 75 8.88 29.30 -0.95
CA LEU A 75 8.66 30.59 -0.30
C LEU A 75 9.65 30.72 0.85
N THR A 76 10.31 31.87 0.93
CA THR A 76 11.38 32.14 1.90
C THR A 76 10.89 31.82 3.31
N GLY A 77 11.53 30.86 3.98
CA GLY A 77 11.29 30.50 5.38
C GLY A 77 10.26 29.38 5.63
N TRP A 78 9.43 28.99 4.64
CA TRP A 78 8.44 27.92 4.82
C TRP A 78 8.96 26.58 4.28
N TRP A 79 8.69 25.50 5.01
CA TRP A 79 8.78 24.15 4.50
C TRP A 79 7.45 23.78 3.87
N LEU A 80 7.50 23.26 2.64
CA LEU A 80 6.33 22.92 1.86
C LEU A 80 6.26 21.42 1.61
N ARG A 81 5.07 20.87 1.75
CA ARG A 81 4.71 19.52 1.29
C ARG A 81 3.45 19.63 0.45
N SER A 82 3.51 19.23 -0.80
CA SER A 82 2.35 19.10 -1.66
C SER A 82 2.18 17.66 -2.13
N GLN A 83 0.95 17.21 -2.22
CA GLN A 83 0.62 15.90 -2.76
C GLN A 83 -0.70 16.00 -3.53
N SER A 84 -0.66 15.69 -4.81
CA SER A 84 -1.81 15.76 -5.72
C SER A 84 -2.31 14.39 -6.17
N SER A 85 -1.62 13.32 -5.82
CA SER A 85 -1.98 11.97 -6.24
C SER A 85 -1.63 10.95 -5.15
N PHE A 86 -2.43 9.87 -5.08
CA PHE A 86 -2.33 8.85 -4.03
C PHE A 86 -2.33 7.42 -4.61
N HIS A 87 -2.11 7.31 -5.91
CA HIS A 87 -2.32 6.08 -6.68
C HIS A 87 -1.31 4.95 -6.40
N ASN A 88 -0.19 5.22 -5.71
CA ASN A 88 0.73 4.18 -5.27
C ASN A 88 0.30 3.52 -3.94
N GLY A 89 -0.92 3.83 -3.49
CA GLY A 89 -1.60 3.08 -2.47
C GLY A 89 -1.22 3.40 -1.03
N ALA A 90 -1.83 2.66 -0.14
CA ALA A 90 -1.65 2.77 1.31
C ALA A 90 -0.31 2.17 1.77
N GLY A 91 0.05 2.40 3.02
CA GLY A 91 1.09 1.64 3.68
C GLY A 91 2.28 2.41 4.20
N ILE A 92 2.25 3.73 4.23
CA ILE A 92 3.33 4.51 4.85
C ILE A 92 2.90 5.09 6.19
N ARG A 93 3.73 4.91 7.21
CA ARG A 93 3.53 5.53 8.53
C ARG A 93 4.10 6.94 8.58
N TYR A 94 5.29 7.12 8.07
CA TYR A 94 5.97 8.40 7.97
C TYR A 94 6.20 8.74 6.51
N GLU A 95 5.97 9.98 6.14
CA GLU A 95 6.36 10.47 4.84
C GLU A 95 7.84 10.77 4.82
N GLU A 96 8.61 9.86 4.25
CA GLU A 96 10.06 9.96 4.08
C GLU A 96 10.44 9.99 2.59
N PRO A 97 11.56 10.62 2.22
CA PRO A 97 12.08 10.47 0.88
C PRO A 97 12.63 9.06 0.75
N ILE A 98 11.95 8.26 0.02
CA ILE A 98 12.57 7.08 -0.57
C ILE A 98 13.07 7.54 -1.93
N THR A 99 14.25 7.16 -2.30
CA THR A 99 14.84 7.47 -3.60
C THR A 99 13.97 6.92 -4.72
N GLY A 100 13.20 7.80 -5.38
CA GLY A 100 12.38 7.45 -6.53
C GLY A 100 11.19 8.40 -6.73
N PRO A 101 10.74 8.59 -7.99
CA PRO A 101 9.67 9.52 -8.33
C PRO A 101 8.29 9.10 -7.79
N GLU A 102 8.15 7.87 -7.25
CA GLU A 102 6.85 7.27 -6.92
C GLU A 102 6.43 7.43 -5.47
N VAL A 103 7.30 7.87 -4.59
CA VAL A 103 7.09 7.84 -3.14
C VAL A 103 6.15 8.91 -2.66
N GLY A 104 6.15 10.07 -3.30
CA GLY A 104 5.24 11.17 -3.01
C GLY A 104 3.76 10.90 -3.27
N THR A 105 3.42 9.72 -3.78
CA THR A 105 2.06 9.35 -4.17
C THR A 105 1.46 8.23 -3.31
N ARG A 106 2.14 7.86 -2.20
CA ARG A 106 1.61 6.94 -1.19
C ARG A 106 0.95 7.70 -0.04
N TYR A 107 0.18 6.97 0.76
CA TYR A 107 -0.50 7.51 1.94
C TYR A 107 -0.55 6.45 3.06
N ASN A 108 -1.08 6.79 4.24
CA ASN A 108 -1.16 5.87 5.37
C ASN A 108 -2.30 4.87 5.21
N LYS A 109 -3.53 5.32 5.31
CA LYS A 109 -4.74 4.49 5.28
C LYS A 109 -5.94 5.24 4.69
N SER A 110 -6.92 4.49 4.21
CA SER A 110 -8.17 5.04 3.69
C SER A 110 -9.33 4.09 3.94
N ALA A 111 -10.55 4.56 3.86
CA ALA A 111 -11.75 3.76 3.74
C ALA A 111 -12.82 4.52 2.94
N GLY A 112 -13.59 3.81 2.11
CA GLY A 112 -14.69 4.39 1.35
C GLY A 112 -14.27 5.34 0.22
N VAL A 113 -12.99 5.36 -0.18
CA VAL A 113 -12.48 6.23 -1.27
C VAL A 113 -11.69 5.43 -2.30
N ASP A 114 -11.79 5.82 -3.59
CA ASP A 114 -10.92 5.34 -4.67
C ASP A 114 -9.76 6.31 -4.87
N VAL A 115 -8.55 5.79 -4.79
CA VAL A 115 -7.30 6.54 -4.87
C VAL A 115 -6.50 6.23 -6.13
N PHE A 116 -6.90 5.22 -6.93
CA PHE A 116 -6.12 4.75 -8.07
C PHE A 116 -6.23 5.63 -9.33
N ASN A 117 -7.09 6.63 -9.28
CA ASN A 117 -7.14 7.67 -10.31
C ASN A 117 -6.03 8.70 -10.07
N ILE A 118 -5.17 8.91 -11.08
CA ILE A 118 -4.09 9.89 -10.99
C ILE A 118 -4.68 11.30 -10.84
N GLY A 119 -4.22 12.02 -9.81
CA GLY A 119 -4.60 13.41 -9.56
C GLY A 119 -6.00 13.61 -8.97
N LYS A 120 -6.68 12.55 -8.56
CA LYS A 120 -7.98 12.67 -7.88
C LYS A 120 -8.27 11.53 -6.91
N VAL A 121 -8.99 11.85 -5.85
CA VAL A 121 -9.59 10.92 -4.90
C VAL A 121 -11.09 11.14 -4.89
N THR A 122 -11.87 10.08 -4.97
CA THR A 122 -13.34 10.12 -5.03
C THR A 122 -13.95 9.13 -4.04
N LEU A 123 -15.19 9.36 -3.62
CA LEU A 123 -15.93 8.38 -2.83
C LEU A 123 -16.21 7.13 -3.66
N LEU A 124 -16.19 5.99 -2.99
CA LEU A 124 -16.56 4.68 -3.57
C LEU A 124 -18.08 4.49 -3.59
N PRO A 125 -18.58 3.60 -4.45
CA PRO A 125 -19.94 3.09 -4.35
C PRO A 125 -20.22 2.45 -2.99
N ASP A 126 -21.44 2.57 -2.52
CA ASP A 126 -21.93 1.82 -1.34
C ASP A 126 -22.21 0.35 -1.70
N THR A 127 -22.52 -0.46 -0.71
CA THR A 127 -22.91 -1.85 -0.88
C THR A 127 -24.30 -2.10 -0.25
N THR A 128 -25.15 -2.80 -0.97
CA THR A 128 -26.49 -3.15 -0.51
C THR A 128 -26.62 -4.66 -0.37
N LYS A 129 -27.10 -5.11 0.80
CA LYS A 129 -27.43 -6.52 1.01
C LYS A 129 -28.63 -6.91 0.16
N ASN A 130 -28.51 -8.02 -0.56
CA ASN A 130 -29.65 -8.59 -1.27
C ASN A 130 -30.59 -9.31 -0.26
N ALA A 131 -31.81 -8.84 -0.17
CA ALA A 131 -32.80 -9.37 0.79
C ALA A 131 -33.37 -10.73 0.39
N ASP A 132 -33.35 -11.07 -0.93
CA ASP A 132 -33.92 -12.31 -1.45
C ASP A 132 -32.98 -13.51 -1.26
N ILE A 133 -31.69 -13.26 -0.93
CA ILE A 133 -30.72 -14.32 -0.65
C ILE A 133 -30.64 -14.55 0.86
N THR A 134 -31.16 -15.68 1.29
CA THR A 134 -31.08 -16.07 2.71
C THR A 134 -29.78 -16.82 2.99
N VAL A 135 -28.95 -16.27 3.89
CA VAL A 135 -27.75 -16.93 4.42
C VAL A 135 -27.96 -17.10 5.93
N SER A 136 -28.15 -18.34 6.36
CA SER A 136 -28.34 -18.65 7.79
C SER A 136 -27.04 -18.49 8.58
N THR A 137 -27.15 -18.27 9.89
CA THR A 137 -25.99 -18.15 10.80
C THR A 137 -25.03 -19.33 10.61
N GLY A 138 -23.75 -19.03 10.45
CA GLY A 138 -22.68 -20.02 10.25
C GLY A 138 -22.57 -20.59 8.83
N VAL A 139 -23.50 -20.28 7.93
CA VAL A 139 -23.41 -20.72 6.53
C VAL A 139 -22.45 -19.81 5.77
N VAL A 140 -21.53 -20.45 5.02
CA VAL A 140 -20.54 -19.80 4.15
C VAL A 140 -21.13 -19.69 2.74
N PRO A 141 -21.48 -18.49 2.25
CA PRO A 141 -21.98 -18.35 0.90
C PRO A 141 -20.85 -18.47 -0.13
N ILE A 142 -21.09 -19.19 -1.23
CA ILE A 142 -20.19 -19.28 -2.36
C ILE A 142 -20.77 -18.45 -3.49
N VAL A 143 -20.00 -17.50 -4.03
CA VAL A 143 -20.45 -16.61 -5.09
C VAL A 143 -19.56 -16.75 -6.31
N ILE A 144 -20.17 -16.84 -7.51
CA ILE A 144 -19.48 -16.80 -8.79
C ILE A 144 -20.24 -15.90 -9.76
N GLY A 145 -19.51 -15.12 -10.55
CA GLY A 145 -20.09 -14.30 -11.63
C GLY A 145 -19.96 -14.99 -12.98
N GLY A 146 -20.87 -14.67 -13.89
CA GLY A 146 -20.85 -15.14 -15.26
C GLY A 146 -21.89 -14.43 -16.12
N ALA A 147 -21.99 -14.79 -17.39
CA ALA A 147 -23.06 -14.36 -18.28
C ALA A 147 -23.79 -15.58 -18.80
N ASP A 148 -25.11 -15.49 -18.96
CA ASP A 148 -25.88 -16.58 -19.56
C ASP A 148 -25.74 -16.57 -21.10
N ALA A 149 -26.30 -17.59 -21.78
CA ALA A 149 -26.24 -17.71 -23.21
C ALA A 149 -26.87 -16.53 -23.98
N ASN A 150 -27.68 -15.72 -23.35
CA ASN A 150 -28.29 -14.51 -23.90
C ASN A 150 -27.46 -13.25 -23.60
N GLY A 151 -26.27 -13.38 -22.98
CA GLY A 151 -25.41 -12.28 -22.59
C GLY A 151 -25.90 -11.53 -21.34
N VAL A 152 -26.85 -12.10 -20.58
CA VAL A 152 -27.31 -11.50 -19.33
C VAL A 152 -26.33 -11.82 -18.21
N ASP A 153 -25.73 -10.79 -17.61
CA ASP A 153 -24.85 -10.95 -16.47
C ASP A 153 -25.59 -11.49 -15.26
N VAL A 154 -25.01 -12.49 -14.64
CA VAL A 154 -25.57 -13.18 -13.48
C VAL A 154 -24.54 -13.44 -12.39
N VAL A 155 -24.99 -13.42 -11.15
CA VAL A 155 -24.24 -13.98 -10.01
C VAL A 155 -25.01 -15.21 -9.52
N LEU A 156 -24.30 -16.31 -9.42
CA LEU A 156 -24.78 -17.49 -8.72
C LEU A 156 -24.28 -17.46 -7.29
N THR A 157 -25.19 -17.71 -6.38
CA THR A 157 -24.90 -17.78 -4.94
C THR A 157 -25.39 -19.12 -4.39
N ALA A 158 -24.46 -19.92 -3.87
CA ALA A 158 -24.83 -21.08 -3.05
C ALA A 158 -24.88 -20.68 -1.57
N SER A 159 -26.00 -20.98 -0.94
CA SER A 159 -26.18 -20.82 0.51
C SER A 159 -26.73 -22.13 1.09
N GLY A 160 -25.89 -22.92 1.76
CA GLY A 160 -26.23 -24.26 2.19
C GLY A 160 -26.62 -25.15 1.01
N SER A 161 -27.85 -25.63 0.97
CA SER A 161 -28.38 -26.49 -0.11
C SER A 161 -29.08 -25.72 -1.22
N THR A 162 -29.22 -24.41 -1.10
CA THR A 162 -29.95 -23.57 -2.04
C THR A 162 -29.01 -22.86 -3.00
N LEU A 163 -29.33 -22.87 -4.28
CA LEU A 163 -28.64 -22.13 -5.33
C LEU A 163 -29.52 -20.98 -5.82
N TYR A 164 -29.04 -19.76 -5.68
CA TYR A 164 -29.70 -18.55 -6.16
C TYR A 164 -29.03 -18.04 -7.42
N ARG A 165 -29.81 -17.45 -8.31
CA ARG A 165 -29.37 -16.71 -9.50
C ARG A 165 -29.86 -15.28 -9.39
N THR A 166 -28.94 -14.32 -9.37
CA THR A 166 -29.25 -12.89 -9.36
C THR A 166 -28.74 -12.25 -10.64
N THR A 167 -29.62 -11.55 -11.36
CA THR A 167 -29.25 -10.82 -12.59
C THR A 167 -28.67 -9.45 -12.25
N ALA A 168 -28.03 -8.81 -13.23
CA ALA A 168 -27.53 -7.44 -13.10
C ALA A 168 -28.62 -6.41 -12.77
N ALA A 169 -29.88 -6.70 -13.12
CA ALA A 169 -31.07 -5.92 -12.74
C ALA A 169 -31.51 -6.12 -11.29
N GLY A 170 -30.83 -6.99 -10.52
CA GLY A 170 -31.17 -7.29 -9.13
C GLY A 170 -32.25 -8.35 -8.93
N VAL A 171 -32.78 -8.95 -10.00
CA VAL A 171 -33.80 -10.00 -9.89
C VAL A 171 -33.16 -11.30 -9.43
N THR A 172 -33.63 -11.84 -8.30
CA THR A 172 -33.13 -13.09 -7.70
C THR A 172 -34.15 -14.21 -7.87
N THR A 173 -33.68 -15.36 -8.32
CA THR A 173 -34.48 -16.60 -8.46
C THR A 173 -33.71 -17.78 -7.90
N THR A 174 -34.45 -18.79 -7.42
CA THR A 174 -33.88 -20.07 -6.96
C THR A 174 -33.72 -21.03 -8.13
N ILE A 175 -32.60 -21.73 -8.22
CA ILE A 175 -32.35 -22.76 -9.25
C ILE A 175 -32.46 -24.14 -8.63
N THR A 176 -33.14 -25.06 -9.34
CA THR A 176 -33.11 -26.49 -9.07
C THR A 176 -31.80 -27.07 -9.64
N TRP A 177 -30.76 -27.18 -8.83
CA TRP A 177 -29.42 -27.57 -9.29
C TRP A 177 -29.19 -29.07 -9.44
N GLY A 178 -30.23 -29.90 -9.19
CA GLY A 178 -30.23 -31.34 -9.47
C GLY A 178 -29.65 -32.24 -8.37
N GLY A 179 -28.93 -31.67 -7.40
CA GLY A 179 -28.40 -32.41 -6.26
C GLY A 179 -29.17 -32.11 -4.97
N SER A 180 -28.73 -32.75 -3.89
CA SER A 180 -29.28 -32.57 -2.54
C SER A 180 -28.15 -32.30 -1.54
N GLY A 181 -28.50 -31.69 -0.40
CA GLY A 181 -27.51 -31.34 0.65
C GLY A 181 -26.70 -30.09 0.33
N THR A 182 -25.70 -29.81 1.15
CA THR A 182 -24.91 -28.59 1.07
C THR A 182 -24.05 -28.53 -0.18
N ILE A 183 -24.11 -27.41 -0.91
CA ILE A 183 -23.21 -27.11 -2.01
C ILE A 183 -21.86 -26.71 -1.45
N LEU A 184 -20.79 -27.43 -1.85
CA LEU A 184 -19.43 -27.25 -1.36
C LEU A 184 -18.57 -26.41 -2.30
N ALA A 185 -18.88 -26.39 -3.60
CA ALA A 185 -18.16 -25.60 -4.60
C ALA A 185 -19.05 -25.24 -5.77
N LEU A 186 -18.72 -24.10 -6.41
CA LEU A 186 -19.30 -23.66 -7.69
C LEU A 186 -18.19 -23.34 -8.68
N ALA A 187 -18.46 -23.59 -9.97
CA ALA A 187 -17.65 -23.14 -11.10
C ALA A 187 -18.56 -22.83 -12.30
N GLN A 188 -18.04 -22.17 -13.34
CA GLN A 188 -18.80 -21.87 -14.57
C GLN A 188 -17.86 -21.84 -15.78
N ASP A 189 -18.40 -22.11 -16.98
CA ASP A 189 -17.68 -22.18 -18.27
C ASP A 189 -18.08 -21.08 -19.25
N GLY A 190 -18.83 -20.08 -18.81
CA GLY A 190 -19.39 -19.00 -19.62
C GLY A 190 -20.83 -19.28 -20.11
N VAL A 191 -21.31 -20.52 -20.07
CA VAL A 191 -22.67 -20.92 -20.46
C VAL A 191 -23.35 -21.72 -19.36
N ASN A 192 -22.61 -22.61 -18.75
CA ASN A 192 -23.09 -23.53 -17.74
C ASN A 192 -22.47 -23.23 -16.35
N TYR A 193 -23.21 -23.61 -15.33
CA TYR A 193 -22.68 -23.72 -13.99
C TYR A 193 -22.41 -25.17 -13.64
N TYR A 194 -21.51 -25.35 -12.71
CA TYR A 194 -21.17 -26.61 -12.06
C TYR A 194 -21.30 -26.43 -10.56
N ALA A 195 -22.13 -27.27 -9.93
CA ALA A 195 -22.32 -27.28 -8.48
C ALA A 195 -21.90 -28.64 -7.90
N ALA A 196 -21.07 -28.63 -6.88
CA ALA A 196 -20.61 -29.85 -6.22
C ALA A 196 -21.18 -29.95 -4.80
N ASN A 197 -21.57 -31.14 -4.40
CA ASN A 197 -21.90 -31.51 -3.03
C ASN A 197 -21.01 -32.65 -2.53
N ALA A 198 -21.37 -33.28 -1.42
CA ALA A 198 -20.61 -34.41 -0.86
C ALA A 198 -20.62 -35.64 -1.77
N THR A 199 -21.58 -35.82 -2.67
CA THR A 199 -21.77 -37.05 -3.45
C THR A 199 -21.42 -36.94 -4.92
N GLY A 200 -21.39 -35.72 -5.47
CA GLY A 200 -21.13 -35.58 -6.91
C GLY A 200 -21.10 -34.14 -7.41
N ILE A 201 -20.94 -34.01 -8.71
CA ILE A 201 -20.93 -32.72 -9.43
C ILE A 201 -22.11 -32.71 -10.42
N TYR A 202 -22.79 -31.58 -10.45
CA TYR A 202 -24.01 -31.36 -11.24
C TYR A 202 -23.80 -30.19 -12.19
N LYS A 203 -24.26 -30.29 -13.41
CA LYS A 203 -24.19 -29.27 -14.44
C LYS A 203 -25.57 -28.74 -14.78
N GLY A 204 -25.74 -27.43 -14.86
CA GLY A 204 -26.92 -26.75 -15.36
C GLY A 204 -26.54 -25.51 -16.15
N THR A 205 -27.52 -24.83 -16.75
CA THR A 205 -27.25 -23.60 -17.52
C THR A 205 -27.30 -22.36 -16.64
N LEU A 206 -26.45 -21.36 -16.90
CA LEU A 206 -26.47 -20.07 -16.21
C LEU A 206 -27.80 -19.30 -16.40
N ALA A 207 -28.59 -19.67 -17.42
CA ALA A 207 -29.95 -19.14 -17.65
C ALA A 207 -30.96 -19.59 -16.57
N GLY A 208 -30.60 -20.54 -15.69
CA GLY A 208 -31.44 -21.03 -14.62
C GLY A 208 -32.09 -22.40 -14.90
N GLY A 209 -31.54 -23.17 -15.86
CA GLY A 209 -31.99 -24.53 -16.12
C GLY A 209 -31.70 -25.51 -14.98
N SER A 210 -32.52 -26.56 -14.86
CA SER A 210 -32.32 -27.64 -13.89
C SER A 210 -30.99 -28.36 -14.13
N GLY A 211 -30.27 -28.64 -13.06
CA GLY A 211 -29.01 -29.38 -13.13
C GLY A 211 -29.17 -30.87 -13.25
N SER A 212 -28.19 -31.53 -13.84
CA SER A 212 -28.03 -32.98 -13.91
C SER A 212 -26.66 -33.44 -13.45
N SER A 213 -26.60 -34.65 -12.86
CA SER A 213 -25.32 -35.22 -12.41
C SER A 213 -24.40 -35.51 -13.61
N ILE A 214 -23.14 -35.10 -13.49
CA ILE A 214 -22.07 -35.38 -14.48
C ILE A 214 -20.93 -36.20 -13.92
N PHE A 215 -20.77 -36.23 -12.60
CA PHE A 215 -19.72 -36.97 -11.93
C PHE A 215 -20.16 -37.38 -10.55
N THR A 216 -19.99 -38.65 -10.21
CA THR A 216 -20.21 -39.19 -8.87
C THR A 216 -18.87 -39.31 -8.17
N HIS A 217 -18.74 -38.77 -6.97
CA HIS A 217 -17.52 -38.87 -6.22
C HIS A 217 -17.22 -40.30 -5.84
N PRO A 218 -16.02 -40.82 -6.07
CA PRO A 218 -15.63 -42.18 -5.67
C PRO A 218 -15.74 -42.42 -4.16
N THR A 219 -15.55 -41.37 -3.36
CA THR A 219 -15.74 -41.36 -1.91
C THR A 219 -16.49 -40.10 -1.52
N THR A 220 -17.26 -40.14 -0.41
CA THR A 220 -17.95 -38.97 0.10
C THR A 220 -16.98 -37.81 0.32
N ALA A 221 -17.27 -36.67 -0.30
CA ALA A 221 -16.41 -35.51 -0.20
C ALA A 221 -16.70 -34.72 1.08
N THR A 222 -15.65 -34.37 1.80
CA THR A 222 -15.69 -33.41 2.90
C THR A 222 -15.29 -32.02 2.42
N THR A 223 -14.44 -31.95 1.41
CA THR A 223 -13.97 -30.71 0.78
C THR A 223 -14.02 -30.87 -0.74
N VAL A 224 -14.52 -29.85 -1.41
CA VAL A 224 -14.47 -29.73 -2.87
C VAL A 224 -14.00 -28.33 -3.24
N LYS A 225 -13.06 -28.25 -4.17
CA LYS A 225 -12.71 -27.01 -4.89
C LYS A 225 -12.70 -27.30 -6.36
N MET A 226 -13.26 -26.43 -7.15
CA MET A 226 -13.25 -26.60 -8.60
C MET A 226 -13.20 -25.26 -9.31
N ASN A 227 -12.65 -25.30 -10.51
CA ASN A 227 -12.62 -24.15 -11.40
C ASN A 227 -12.58 -24.64 -12.86
N TRP A 228 -13.08 -23.80 -13.74
CA TRP A 228 -12.97 -23.98 -15.17
C TRP A 228 -11.67 -23.33 -15.65
N VAL A 229 -10.74 -24.14 -16.12
CA VAL A 229 -9.40 -23.72 -16.54
C VAL A 229 -8.99 -24.49 -17.79
N LYS A 230 -8.37 -23.83 -18.78
CA LYS A 230 -7.96 -24.46 -20.03
C LYS A 230 -9.09 -25.22 -20.71
N GLN A 231 -10.31 -24.67 -20.70
CA GLN A 231 -11.54 -25.28 -21.22
C GLN A 231 -11.90 -26.63 -20.57
N ARG A 232 -11.49 -26.83 -19.31
CA ARG A 232 -11.70 -28.05 -18.53
C ARG A 232 -12.21 -27.75 -17.15
N LEU A 233 -13.08 -28.58 -16.66
CA LEU A 233 -13.46 -28.57 -15.26
C LEU A 233 -12.43 -29.37 -14.44
N ILE A 234 -11.64 -28.70 -13.66
CA ILE A 234 -10.74 -29.34 -12.71
C ILE A 234 -11.42 -29.31 -11.33
N ALA A 235 -11.62 -30.49 -10.75
CA ALA A 235 -12.27 -30.68 -9.47
C ALA A 235 -11.35 -31.38 -8.50
N CYS A 236 -11.05 -30.70 -7.38
CA CYS A 236 -10.31 -31.26 -6.26
C CYS A 236 -11.32 -31.79 -5.25
N VAL A 237 -11.42 -33.10 -5.12
CA VAL A 237 -12.34 -33.80 -4.22
C VAL A 237 -11.51 -34.48 -3.13
N ASN A 238 -11.63 -34.02 -1.87
CA ASN A 238 -10.73 -34.40 -0.78
C ASN A 238 -9.26 -34.17 -1.20
N GLN A 239 -8.37 -35.17 -1.11
CA GLN A 239 -6.97 -35.07 -1.52
C GLN A 239 -6.71 -35.38 -3.01
N VAL A 240 -7.75 -35.69 -3.82
CA VAL A 240 -7.60 -36.11 -5.22
C VAL A 240 -8.07 -35.06 -6.19
N ILE A 241 -7.34 -34.82 -7.26
CA ILE A 241 -7.68 -33.92 -8.36
C ILE A 241 -8.20 -34.75 -9.54
N TYR A 242 -9.36 -34.34 -10.07
CA TYR A 242 -10.00 -34.94 -11.25
C TYR A 242 -10.15 -33.91 -12.36
N GLU A 243 -10.04 -34.35 -13.58
CA GLU A 243 -10.58 -33.65 -14.74
C GLU A 243 -11.98 -34.18 -15.02
N VAL A 244 -12.99 -33.34 -14.82
CA VAL A 244 -14.42 -33.69 -14.88
C VAL A 244 -15.08 -32.92 -16.02
N THR A 245 -14.53 -32.99 -17.22
CA THR A 245 -15.12 -32.29 -18.35
C THR A 245 -16.22 -33.15 -18.98
N PRO A 246 -17.45 -32.65 -19.06
CA PRO A 246 -18.48 -33.35 -19.82
C PRO A 246 -18.06 -33.42 -21.28
N ILE A 247 -17.82 -34.62 -21.75
CA ILE A 247 -17.41 -34.83 -23.12
C ILE A 247 -18.62 -34.68 -24.02
N THR A 248 -18.68 -33.63 -24.84
CA THR A 248 -19.65 -33.52 -25.92
C THR A 248 -19.02 -34.14 -27.16
N SER A 249 -19.64 -35.18 -27.67
CA SER A 249 -19.24 -35.82 -28.92
C SER A 249 -20.02 -35.21 -30.08
N TYR A 250 -19.28 -34.69 -31.04
CA TYR A 250 -19.85 -34.15 -32.28
C TYR A 250 -19.67 -35.16 -33.41
N THR A 251 -20.72 -35.48 -34.12
CA THR A 251 -20.63 -36.35 -35.30
C THR A 251 -19.90 -35.61 -36.43
N VAL A 252 -18.88 -36.23 -36.99
CA VAL A 252 -18.19 -35.71 -38.15
C VAL A 252 -19.05 -35.99 -39.41
N ALA A 253 -19.25 -34.96 -40.21
CA ALA A 253 -20.09 -35.04 -41.39
C ALA A 253 -19.27 -35.04 -42.70
N VAL A 254 -18.20 -34.23 -42.75
CA VAL A 254 -17.38 -34.06 -43.96
C VAL A 254 -15.94 -33.84 -43.57
N THR A 255 -15.01 -34.37 -44.37
CA THR A 255 -13.57 -34.14 -44.20
C THR A 255 -12.90 -33.84 -45.53
N SER A 256 -11.81 -33.08 -45.48
CA SER A 256 -10.90 -32.85 -46.60
C SER A 256 -9.50 -32.55 -46.13
N ILE A 257 -8.48 -32.71 -46.98
CA ILE A 257 -7.11 -32.27 -46.74
C ILE A 257 -6.60 -31.47 -47.92
N LEU A 258 -6.08 -30.29 -47.65
CA LEU A 258 -5.41 -29.47 -48.64
C LEU A 258 -4.13 -28.91 -48.02
N ASN A 259 -2.98 -29.21 -48.65
CA ASN A 259 -1.64 -28.75 -48.20
C ASN A 259 -1.36 -29.08 -46.71
N ASN A 260 -1.60 -30.33 -46.31
CA ASN A 260 -1.46 -30.84 -44.97
C ASN A 260 -2.42 -30.22 -43.92
N ILE A 261 -3.36 -29.39 -44.35
CA ILE A 261 -4.40 -28.85 -43.49
C ILE A 261 -5.70 -29.64 -43.74
N ALA A 262 -6.11 -30.39 -42.73
CA ALA A 262 -7.38 -31.08 -42.77
C ALA A 262 -8.50 -30.16 -42.28
N THR A 263 -9.57 -30.09 -43.05
CA THR A 263 -10.81 -29.44 -42.60
C THR A 263 -11.80 -30.51 -42.17
N ILE A 264 -12.28 -30.42 -40.95
CA ILE A 264 -13.24 -31.31 -40.33
C ILE A 264 -14.55 -30.55 -40.13
N LYS A 265 -15.62 -31.01 -40.72
CA LYS A 265 -16.97 -30.43 -40.53
C LYS A 265 -17.80 -31.37 -39.67
N THR A 266 -18.39 -30.81 -38.60
CA THR A 266 -19.34 -31.52 -37.75
C THR A 266 -20.77 -31.34 -38.24
N SER A 267 -21.65 -32.25 -37.90
CA SER A 267 -23.08 -32.22 -38.29
C SER A 267 -23.87 -31.13 -37.52
N THR A 268 -23.40 -30.73 -36.39
CA THR A 268 -23.99 -29.68 -35.53
C THR A 268 -22.91 -28.68 -35.14
N ALA A 269 -23.30 -27.50 -34.70
CA ALA A 269 -22.38 -26.52 -34.18
C ALA A 269 -21.57 -27.11 -32.99
N HIS A 270 -20.25 -26.86 -33.01
CA HIS A 270 -19.31 -27.28 -31.96
C HIS A 270 -18.79 -26.07 -31.18
N ASN A 271 -18.15 -26.33 -30.03
CA ASN A 271 -17.53 -25.34 -29.18
C ASN A 271 -16.01 -25.50 -29.06
N PHE A 272 -15.37 -26.10 -30.09
CA PHE A 272 -13.91 -26.17 -30.13
C PHE A 272 -13.32 -24.79 -30.39
N GLU A 273 -12.18 -24.52 -29.75
CA GLU A 273 -11.43 -23.26 -29.89
C GLU A 273 -10.04 -23.54 -30.50
N VAL A 274 -9.44 -22.50 -31.07
CA VAL A 274 -8.07 -22.56 -31.60
C VAL A 274 -7.11 -22.96 -30.48
N GLY A 275 -6.23 -23.94 -30.72
CA GLY A 275 -5.32 -24.52 -29.76
C GLY A 275 -5.91 -25.67 -28.96
N SER A 276 -7.21 -25.93 -28.98
CA SER A 276 -7.81 -27.12 -28.36
C SER A 276 -7.25 -28.41 -28.97
N GLN A 277 -7.16 -29.45 -28.15
CA GLN A 277 -6.90 -30.80 -28.60
C GLN A 277 -8.22 -31.52 -28.90
N VAL A 278 -8.39 -32.00 -30.12
CA VAL A 278 -9.57 -32.74 -30.53
C VAL A 278 -9.18 -34.16 -30.94
N THR A 279 -9.83 -35.14 -30.35
CA THR A 279 -9.68 -36.54 -30.73
C THR A 279 -10.73 -36.88 -31.75
N LEU A 280 -10.28 -37.31 -32.96
CA LEU A 280 -11.10 -37.82 -34.03
C LEU A 280 -11.09 -39.35 -33.98
N ALA A 281 -12.26 -39.96 -33.84
CA ALA A 281 -12.41 -41.40 -33.75
C ALA A 281 -13.44 -41.92 -34.80
N SER A 282 -13.13 -43.05 -35.40
CA SER A 282 -13.97 -43.69 -36.42
C SER A 282 -14.27 -42.84 -37.67
N VAL A 283 -13.41 -41.83 -37.90
CA VAL A 283 -13.51 -40.95 -39.11
C VAL A 283 -12.82 -41.60 -40.29
N GLY A 284 -11.89 -42.50 -40.05
CA GLY A 284 -11.07 -43.13 -41.06
C GLY A 284 -9.65 -42.59 -41.15
N SER A 285 -8.79 -43.31 -41.88
CA SER A 285 -7.41 -42.83 -42.16
C SER A 285 -7.45 -41.75 -43.20
N PRO A 286 -6.67 -40.67 -43.09
CA PRO A 286 -5.64 -40.39 -42.08
C PRO A 286 -6.13 -39.56 -40.89
N TYR A 287 -7.41 -39.32 -40.73
CA TYR A 287 -8.00 -38.36 -39.80
C TYR A 287 -7.98 -38.83 -38.33
N ASN A 288 -8.10 -40.15 -38.10
CA ASN A 288 -8.13 -40.65 -36.71
C ASN A 288 -6.88 -40.28 -35.92
N GLY A 289 -7.10 -39.80 -34.71
CA GLY A 289 -6.01 -39.35 -33.81
C GLY A 289 -6.41 -38.12 -33.00
N THR A 290 -5.47 -37.63 -32.24
CA THR A 290 -5.64 -36.40 -31.47
C THR A 290 -4.83 -35.28 -32.11
N TRP A 291 -5.49 -34.18 -32.42
CA TRP A 291 -4.97 -33.09 -33.22
C TRP A 291 -5.21 -31.73 -32.53
N SER A 292 -4.27 -30.79 -32.68
CA SER A 292 -4.50 -29.39 -32.30
C SER A 292 -5.32 -28.66 -33.33
N VAL A 293 -6.35 -27.93 -32.89
CA VAL A 293 -7.15 -27.05 -33.71
C VAL A 293 -6.32 -25.84 -34.14
N LEU A 294 -6.08 -25.66 -35.43
CA LEU A 294 -5.36 -24.55 -36.02
C LEU A 294 -6.24 -23.31 -36.18
N SER A 295 -7.46 -23.52 -36.64
CA SER A 295 -8.46 -22.46 -36.83
C SER A 295 -9.88 -23.01 -36.69
N VAL A 296 -10.82 -22.12 -36.43
CA VAL A 296 -12.27 -22.37 -36.40
C VAL A 296 -12.92 -21.45 -37.43
N PRO A 297 -13.03 -21.90 -38.70
CA PRO A 297 -13.59 -21.08 -39.77
C PRO A 297 -15.05 -20.70 -39.53
N ASP A 298 -15.83 -21.58 -38.93
CA ASP A 298 -17.22 -21.36 -38.53
C ASP A 298 -17.62 -22.31 -37.39
N SER A 299 -18.83 -22.17 -36.88
CA SER A 299 -19.33 -22.98 -35.74
C SER A 299 -19.40 -24.49 -36.02
N THR A 300 -19.26 -24.92 -37.27
CA THR A 300 -19.32 -26.34 -37.66
C THR A 300 -18.01 -26.87 -38.23
N ARG A 301 -16.99 -26.03 -38.45
CA ARG A 301 -15.73 -26.40 -39.08
C ARG A 301 -14.54 -26.06 -38.19
N ILE A 302 -13.62 -27.03 -38.12
CA ILE A 302 -12.28 -26.85 -37.58
C ILE A 302 -11.24 -27.23 -38.61
N THR A 303 -10.04 -26.64 -38.50
CA THR A 303 -8.87 -27.10 -39.23
C THR A 303 -7.83 -27.66 -38.30
N VAL A 304 -7.15 -28.73 -38.72
CA VAL A 304 -6.07 -29.38 -37.99
C VAL A 304 -4.93 -29.70 -38.95
N PHE A 305 -3.70 -29.81 -38.45
CA PHE A 305 -2.55 -30.21 -39.25
C PHE A 305 -2.47 -31.75 -39.31
N ILE A 306 -2.53 -32.29 -40.49
CA ILE A 306 -2.33 -33.73 -40.75
C ILE A 306 -1.38 -33.86 -41.95
N ASN A 307 -0.17 -34.38 -41.70
CA ASN A 307 0.79 -34.60 -42.76
C ASN A 307 0.32 -35.74 -43.68
N ASN A 308 -0.39 -35.38 -44.73
CA ASN A 308 -0.91 -36.31 -45.73
C ASN A 308 -1.12 -35.62 -47.07
N ALA A 309 -1.11 -36.42 -48.18
CA ALA A 309 -1.46 -35.93 -49.50
C ALA A 309 -2.87 -35.32 -49.51
N ASN A 310 -3.13 -34.44 -50.47
CA ASN A 310 -4.44 -33.81 -50.64
C ASN A 310 -5.54 -34.84 -50.78
N VAL A 311 -6.61 -34.68 -50.00
CA VAL A 311 -7.80 -35.49 -50.03
C VAL A 311 -8.98 -34.59 -50.37
N ALA A 312 -9.71 -34.90 -51.45
CA ALA A 312 -10.91 -34.15 -51.82
C ALA A 312 -11.97 -34.22 -50.71
N GLU A 313 -12.83 -33.21 -50.67
CA GLU A 313 -13.92 -33.16 -49.70
C GLU A 313 -14.87 -34.39 -49.93
N ALA A 314 -15.09 -35.13 -48.85
CA ALA A 314 -15.95 -36.32 -48.86
C ALA A 314 -16.77 -36.40 -47.54
N THR A 315 -17.94 -37.03 -47.68
CA THR A 315 -18.74 -37.37 -46.49
C THR A 315 -17.98 -38.33 -45.61
N ALA A 316 -18.02 -38.06 -44.32
CA ALA A 316 -17.35 -38.85 -43.28
C ALA A 316 -18.35 -39.25 -42.20
N THR A 317 -17.95 -40.22 -41.41
CA THR A 317 -18.63 -40.65 -40.18
C THR A 317 -17.66 -40.57 -39.03
N GLY A 318 -18.12 -40.91 -37.85
CA GLY A 318 -17.27 -40.89 -36.68
C GLY A 318 -17.51 -39.65 -35.78
N THR A 319 -16.60 -39.42 -34.88
CA THR A 319 -16.80 -38.43 -33.85
C THR A 319 -15.58 -37.54 -33.67
N ALA A 320 -15.84 -36.26 -33.32
CA ALA A 320 -14.88 -35.30 -32.89
C ALA A 320 -15.18 -34.95 -31.42
N VAL A 321 -14.19 -35.12 -30.52
CA VAL A 321 -14.36 -35.00 -29.10
C VAL A 321 -13.18 -34.23 -28.53
N LEU A 322 -13.42 -33.31 -27.59
CA LEU A 322 -12.32 -32.64 -26.88
C LEU A 322 -11.48 -33.68 -26.10
N ALA A 323 -10.19 -33.71 -26.36
CA ALA A 323 -9.32 -34.63 -25.64
C ALA A 323 -9.32 -34.34 -24.12
N SER A 324 -9.50 -35.36 -23.30
CA SER A 324 -9.57 -35.24 -21.85
C SER A 324 -9.11 -36.51 -21.13
N ASN A 325 -8.86 -36.43 -19.86
CA ASN A 325 -8.55 -37.60 -19.01
C ASN A 325 -9.80 -38.45 -18.67
N ASN A 326 -10.95 -38.06 -19.12
CA ASN A 326 -12.21 -38.83 -19.00
C ASN A 326 -12.51 -39.28 -17.56
N ASN A 327 -12.51 -38.29 -16.62
CA ASN A 327 -12.79 -38.46 -15.19
C ASN A 327 -11.78 -39.32 -14.41
N LEU A 328 -10.61 -39.61 -14.98
CA LEU A 328 -9.53 -40.25 -14.25
C LEU A 328 -8.90 -39.29 -13.21
N PRO A 329 -8.39 -39.82 -12.11
CA PRO A 329 -7.65 -38.99 -11.16
C PRO A 329 -6.37 -38.47 -11.82
N VAL A 330 -6.25 -37.15 -11.91
CA VAL A 330 -5.05 -36.48 -12.44
C VAL A 330 -3.89 -36.58 -11.45
N TYR A 331 -4.18 -36.36 -10.18
CA TYR A 331 -3.20 -36.44 -9.11
C TYR A 331 -3.89 -36.70 -7.77
N ALA A 332 -3.30 -37.57 -6.96
CA ALA A 332 -3.71 -37.83 -5.59
C ALA A 332 -2.56 -37.42 -4.65
N HIS A 333 -2.82 -36.49 -3.75
CA HIS A 333 -1.82 -36.11 -2.76
C HIS A 333 -1.58 -37.27 -1.79
N PRO A 334 -0.29 -37.62 -1.48
CA PRO A 334 0.02 -38.77 -0.64
C PRO A 334 -0.50 -38.68 0.81
N ASN A 335 -0.68 -37.45 1.34
CA ASN A 335 -1.28 -37.27 2.65
C ASN A 335 -2.80 -37.12 2.53
N PRO A 336 -3.61 -38.03 3.11
CA PRO A 336 -5.08 -38.00 3.00
C PRO A 336 -5.74 -36.83 3.75
N ALA A 337 -5.02 -36.16 4.68
CA ALA A 337 -5.49 -34.97 5.39
C ALA A 337 -5.26 -33.67 4.58
N TRP A 338 -4.74 -33.78 3.36
CA TRP A 338 -4.53 -32.61 2.49
C TRP A 338 -5.85 -31.96 2.06
N VAL A 339 -5.91 -30.64 2.19
CA VAL A 339 -7.08 -29.83 1.79
C VAL A 339 -6.68 -28.92 0.63
N TRP A 340 -7.32 -29.12 -0.53
CA TRP A 340 -7.17 -28.24 -1.67
C TRP A 340 -7.99 -26.95 -1.49
N THR A 341 -7.42 -25.79 -1.84
CA THR A 341 -8.00 -24.49 -1.57
C THR A 341 -8.22 -23.61 -2.80
N GLY A 342 -7.49 -23.84 -3.87
CA GLY A 342 -7.62 -23.07 -5.08
C GLY A 342 -7.14 -23.81 -6.32
N VAL A 343 -7.74 -23.48 -7.46
CA VAL A 343 -7.35 -23.94 -8.80
C VAL A 343 -7.32 -22.73 -9.71
N CYS A 344 -6.23 -22.50 -10.40
CA CYS A 344 -6.14 -21.42 -11.39
C CYS A 344 -5.31 -21.81 -12.60
N GLU A 345 -5.47 -21.04 -13.66
CA GLU A 345 -4.79 -21.22 -14.93
C GLU A 345 -3.44 -20.51 -14.95
N GLY A 346 -2.44 -21.11 -15.56
CA GLY A 346 -1.16 -20.47 -15.88
C GLY A 346 -0.81 -20.61 -17.36
N PRO A 347 0.33 -20.06 -17.81
CA PRO A 347 0.70 -20.05 -19.23
C PRO A 347 0.75 -21.45 -19.84
N ASN A 348 1.46 -22.37 -19.21
CA ASN A 348 1.68 -23.75 -19.68
C ASN A 348 1.42 -24.79 -18.59
N ALA A 349 0.56 -24.46 -17.63
CA ALA A 349 0.26 -25.33 -16.49
C ALA A 349 -1.07 -24.98 -15.87
N ILE A 350 -1.58 -25.86 -15.04
CA ILE A 350 -2.65 -25.61 -14.09
C ILE A 350 -2.02 -25.58 -12.70
N TYR A 351 -2.32 -24.58 -11.90
CA TYR A 351 -1.83 -24.44 -10.55
C TYR A 351 -2.91 -24.76 -9.54
N VAL A 352 -2.55 -25.52 -8.53
CA VAL A 352 -3.46 -25.97 -7.48
C VAL A 352 -2.80 -25.73 -6.13
N SER A 353 -3.49 -25.05 -5.24
CA SER A 353 -2.99 -24.78 -3.89
C SER A 353 -3.69 -25.64 -2.85
N GLY A 354 -2.99 -25.93 -1.79
CA GLY A 354 -3.54 -26.64 -0.65
C GLY A 354 -2.66 -26.56 0.58
N TYR A 355 -3.14 -27.15 1.66
CA TYR A 355 -2.40 -27.20 2.92
C TYR A 355 -2.69 -28.48 3.70
N VAL A 356 -1.78 -28.80 4.63
CA VAL A 356 -1.96 -29.79 5.67
C VAL A 356 -1.23 -29.33 6.93
N GLY A 357 -1.89 -29.35 8.07
CA GLY A 357 -1.31 -28.85 9.32
C GLY A 357 -0.93 -27.37 9.20
N ASP A 358 0.33 -27.04 9.36
CA ASP A 358 0.90 -25.70 9.29
C ASP A 358 1.68 -25.41 7.99
N SER A 359 1.64 -26.33 7.03
CA SER A 359 2.35 -26.24 5.76
C SER A 359 1.40 -26.08 4.58
N SER A 360 1.73 -25.19 3.66
CA SER A 360 0.93 -24.89 2.48
C SER A 360 1.81 -24.78 1.24
N THR A 361 1.36 -25.40 0.14
CA THR A 361 2.14 -25.54 -1.09
C THR A 361 1.23 -25.27 -2.30
N VAL A 362 1.80 -24.71 -3.35
CA VAL A 362 1.20 -24.64 -4.68
C VAL A 362 1.87 -25.69 -5.56
N TYR A 363 1.06 -26.56 -6.16
CA TYR A 363 1.50 -27.52 -7.14
C TYR A 363 1.19 -27.02 -8.55
N ARG A 364 2.12 -27.27 -9.46
CA ARG A 364 1.95 -27.15 -10.89
C ARG A 364 1.62 -28.51 -11.47
N LEU A 365 0.47 -28.63 -12.11
CA LEU A 365 0.13 -29.79 -12.92
C LEU A 365 0.71 -29.58 -14.31
N SER A 366 1.61 -30.47 -14.72
CA SER A 366 2.19 -30.43 -16.07
C SER A 366 1.13 -30.82 -17.10
N LEU A 367 1.17 -30.15 -18.25
CA LEU A 367 0.30 -30.43 -19.38
C LEU A 367 1.04 -31.30 -20.43
N ASP A 368 0.32 -31.90 -21.29
CA ASP A 368 0.87 -32.60 -22.44
C ASP A 368 1.58 -31.64 -23.42
N THR A 369 2.15 -32.18 -24.48
CA THR A 369 2.89 -31.39 -25.49
C THR A 369 2.03 -30.37 -26.20
N SER A 370 0.72 -30.50 -26.15
CA SER A 370 -0.25 -29.57 -26.72
C SER A 370 -0.51 -28.37 -25.79
N GLY A 371 -0.07 -28.44 -24.50
CA GLY A 371 -0.33 -27.43 -23.50
C GLY A 371 -1.77 -27.39 -23.00
N ALA A 372 -2.54 -28.45 -23.18
CA ALA A 372 -3.96 -28.46 -22.87
C ALA A 372 -4.38 -29.56 -21.87
N VAL A 373 -3.87 -30.79 -21.97
CA VAL A 373 -4.34 -31.93 -21.16
C VAL A 373 -3.39 -32.15 -19.95
N PRO A 374 -3.90 -32.17 -18.72
CA PRO A 374 -3.06 -32.49 -17.56
C PRO A 374 -2.49 -33.91 -17.65
N LEU A 375 -1.18 -34.00 -17.43
CA LEU A 375 -0.53 -35.33 -17.39
C LEU A 375 -0.84 -36.01 -16.06
N LEU A 376 -1.17 -37.30 -16.11
CA LEU A 376 -1.47 -38.10 -14.95
C LEU A 376 -0.24 -38.24 -14.03
N ASN A 377 -0.42 -38.02 -12.74
CA ASN A 377 0.60 -38.11 -11.69
C ASN A 377 1.85 -37.23 -11.92
N LYS A 378 1.70 -36.11 -12.62
CA LYS A 378 2.79 -35.15 -12.92
C LYS A 378 2.54 -33.79 -12.24
N ALA A 379 2.44 -33.83 -10.92
CA ALA A 379 2.40 -32.60 -10.10
C ALA A 379 3.80 -32.29 -9.57
N VAL A 380 4.19 -31.02 -9.66
CA VAL A 380 5.50 -30.51 -9.17
C VAL A 380 5.22 -29.30 -8.28
N THR A 381 5.93 -29.19 -7.17
CA THR A 381 5.89 -28.00 -6.30
C THR A 381 6.31 -26.76 -7.10
N ALA A 382 5.45 -25.74 -7.13
CA ALA A 382 5.72 -24.45 -7.78
C ALA A 382 6.13 -23.38 -6.77
N ALA A 383 5.57 -23.41 -5.57
CA ALA A 383 5.94 -22.54 -4.46
C ALA A 383 5.52 -23.17 -3.13
N ASP A 384 6.33 -22.97 -2.10
CA ASP A 384 6.00 -23.29 -0.72
C ASP A 384 5.83 -22.01 0.10
N MET A 385 4.81 -21.94 0.94
CA MET A 385 4.60 -20.81 1.84
C MET A 385 5.43 -20.95 3.11
N PRO A 386 5.73 -19.84 3.79
CA PRO A 386 6.34 -19.89 5.11
C PRO A 386 5.51 -20.74 6.08
N LYS A 387 6.18 -21.46 6.96
CA LYS A 387 5.52 -22.30 7.94
C LYS A 387 4.52 -21.52 8.80
N GLY A 388 3.31 -22.05 8.98
CA GLY A 388 2.22 -21.40 9.68
C GLY A 388 1.42 -20.38 8.84
N GLU A 389 1.72 -20.28 7.55
CA GLU A 389 0.95 -19.46 6.59
C GLU A 389 0.21 -20.39 5.62
N LEU A 390 -1.12 -20.44 5.72
CA LEU A 390 -1.97 -21.32 4.94
C LEU A 390 -2.59 -20.57 3.77
N ILE A 391 -2.57 -21.15 2.58
CA ILE A 391 -3.25 -20.60 1.40
C ILE A 391 -4.73 -20.95 1.48
N TYR A 392 -5.60 -19.95 1.42
CA TYR A 392 -7.07 -20.11 1.38
C TYR A 392 -7.67 -19.84 0.00
N ALA A 393 -7.00 -19.00 -0.80
CA ALA A 393 -7.42 -18.67 -2.15
C ALA A 393 -6.21 -18.52 -3.05
N LEU A 394 -6.37 -18.90 -4.32
CA LEU A 394 -5.36 -18.77 -5.35
C LEU A 394 -6.01 -18.17 -6.60
N GLY A 395 -5.35 -17.17 -7.18
CA GLY A 395 -5.79 -16.56 -8.43
C GLY A 395 -4.61 -16.22 -9.32
N SER A 396 -4.77 -16.37 -10.62
CA SER A 396 -3.76 -15.97 -11.60
C SER A 396 -4.30 -14.87 -12.51
N TYR A 397 -3.42 -13.98 -12.95
CA TYR A 397 -3.76 -12.89 -13.85
C TYR A 397 -2.76 -12.79 -15.01
N ILE A 398 -3.32 -12.84 -16.24
CA ILE A 398 -2.60 -12.75 -17.54
C ILE A 398 -1.42 -13.75 -17.62
N GLY A 399 -1.47 -14.87 -16.91
CA GLY A 399 -0.38 -15.86 -16.91
C GLY A 399 0.97 -15.35 -16.35
N LYS A 400 1.02 -14.14 -15.79
CA LYS A 400 2.23 -13.53 -15.23
C LYS A 400 2.17 -13.45 -13.70
N TYR A 401 1.08 -12.96 -13.17
CA TYR A 401 0.93 -12.75 -11.73
C TYR A 401 0.15 -13.88 -11.07
N MET A 402 0.57 -14.27 -9.88
CA MET A 402 -0.13 -15.19 -9.00
C MET A 402 -0.44 -14.48 -7.70
N ILE A 403 -1.70 -14.46 -7.30
CA ILE A 403 -2.12 -13.84 -6.04
C ILE A 403 -2.52 -14.95 -5.06
N PHE A 404 -1.95 -14.87 -3.87
CA PHE A 404 -2.20 -15.81 -2.78
C PHE A 404 -3.00 -15.11 -1.69
N GLY A 405 -4.21 -15.58 -1.45
CA GLY A 405 -4.96 -15.26 -0.25
C GLY A 405 -4.57 -16.24 0.85
N THR A 406 -3.93 -15.74 1.90
CA THR A 406 -3.39 -16.60 2.96
C THR A 406 -4.05 -16.32 4.30
N SER A 407 -3.75 -17.15 5.30
CA SER A 407 -4.17 -16.95 6.69
C SER A 407 -3.54 -15.70 7.33
N LYS A 408 -2.46 -15.17 6.75
CA LYS A 408 -1.71 -14.01 7.25
C LYS A 408 -1.94 -12.75 6.44
N GLY A 409 -2.59 -12.86 5.28
CA GLY A 409 -2.83 -11.73 4.38
C GLY A 409 -2.73 -12.10 2.92
N ILE A 410 -2.28 -11.17 2.10
CA ILE A 410 -2.21 -11.30 0.65
C ILE A 410 -0.75 -11.22 0.21
N ARG A 411 -0.33 -12.15 -0.66
CA ARG A 411 0.95 -12.10 -1.35
C ARG A 411 0.74 -12.04 -2.85
N VAL A 412 1.64 -11.37 -3.52
CA VAL A 412 1.71 -11.35 -4.98
C VAL A 412 3.00 -12.04 -5.40
N GLY A 413 2.92 -12.87 -6.40
CA GLY A 413 4.05 -13.54 -7.00
C GLY A 413 4.04 -13.41 -8.51
N THR A 414 5.16 -13.72 -9.13
CA THR A 414 5.32 -13.80 -10.57
C THR A 414 5.63 -15.22 -11.00
N ILE A 415 5.02 -15.67 -12.09
CA ILE A 415 5.26 -16.97 -12.70
C ILE A 415 6.47 -16.80 -13.63
N ASP A 416 7.49 -17.65 -13.45
CA ASP A 416 8.62 -17.66 -14.37
C ASP A 416 8.20 -18.28 -15.73
N THR A 417 8.30 -17.50 -16.79
CA THR A 417 7.99 -17.90 -18.16
C THR A 417 9.22 -17.97 -19.06
N SER A 418 10.42 -17.97 -18.47
CA SER A 418 11.68 -17.90 -19.22
C SER A 418 11.98 -19.07 -20.16
N GLY A 419 11.26 -20.19 -20.01
CA GLY A 419 11.50 -21.43 -20.79
C GLY A 419 12.71 -22.24 -20.30
N PHE A 420 13.42 -21.80 -19.26
CA PHE A 420 14.49 -22.55 -18.61
C PHE A 420 13.95 -23.56 -17.60
N VAL A 421 14.85 -24.24 -16.89
CA VAL A 421 14.52 -25.25 -15.87
C VAL A 421 13.58 -24.72 -14.77
N SER A 422 13.65 -23.42 -14.48
CA SER A 422 12.76 -22.73 -13.53
C SER A 422 11.39 -22.36 -14.10
N SER A 423 11.13 -22.60 -15.38
CA SER A 423 9.85 -22.21 -16.02
C SER A 423 8.66 -22.84 -15.30
N GLY A 424 7.70 -21.99 -14.93
CA GLY A 424 6.49 -22.37 -14.20
C GLY A 424 6.65 -22.41 -12.67
N TYR A 425 7.82 -22.12 -12.11
CA TYR A 425 7.96 -21.84 -10.69
C TYR A 425 7.44 -20.42 -10.38
N ILE A 426 7.08 -20.19 -9.11
CA ILE A 426 6.51 -18.93 -8.68
C ILE A 426 7.44 -18.30 -7.65
N THR A 427 7.86 -17.08 -7.92
CA THR A 427 8.56 -16.24 -6.95
C THR A 427 7.57 -15.23 -6.39
N TYR A 428 7.39 -15.23 -5.07
CA TYR A 428 6.45 -14.31 -4.40
C TYR A 428 7.17 -13.33 -3.49
N GLY A 429 6.52 -12.17 -3.27
CA GLY A 429 6.99 -11.10 -2.42
C GLY A 429 6.52 -11.20 -0.96
N PRO A 430 6.77 -10.14 -0.17
CA PRO A 430 6.26 -10.03 1.19
C PRO A 430 4.73 -9.93 1.20
N LEU A 431 4.13 -9.90 2.40
CA LEU A 431 2.72 -9.57 2.55
C LEU A 431 2.46 -8.17 1.98
N THR A 432 1.54 -8.07 1.02
CA THR A 432 1.24 -6.81 0.32
C THR A 432 0.53 -5.83 1.24
N VAL A 433 -0.43 -6.32 2.04
CA VAL A 433 -1.18 -5.51 2.99
C VAL A 433 -0.39 -5.41 4.27
N ILE A 434 0.13 -4.22 4.53
CA ILE A 434 0.81 -3.90 5.79
C ILE A 434 -0.22 -3.22 6.70
N THR A 435 -0.33 -3.69 7.93
CA THR A 435 -1.20 -3.08 8.94
C THR A 435 -0.64 -1.71 9.33
N ASN A 436 -1.25 -0.68 8.79
CA ASN A 436 -0.82 0.69 9.01
C ASN A 436 -1.24 1.20 10.37
N GLY A 437 -0.31 1.83 11.06
CA GLY A 437 -0.55 2.37 12.39
C GLY A 437 -0.80 1.26 13.41
N TYR A 438 -0.19 0.11 13.19
CA TYR A 438 -0.18 -0.99 14.12
C TYR A 438 0.37 -0.57 15.48
N ASP A 439 -0.49 -0.60 16.46
CA ASP A 439 -0.12 -0.59 17.86
C ASP A 439 -0.33 -2.01 18.42
N PRO A 440 0.75 -2.77 18.69
CA PRO A 440 0.62 -4.13 19.21
C PRO A 440 -0.14 -4.22 20.53
N ALA A 441 -0.18 -3.15 21.29
CA ALA A 441 -0.85 -3.10 22.58
C ALA A 441 -2.37 -2.89 22.49
N SER A 442 -2.86 -2.29 21.41
CA SER A 442 -4.26 -1.91 21.26
C SER A 442 -5.04 -2.69 20.21
N ASP A 443 -4.36 -3.43 19.32
CA ASP A 443 -4.99 -4.06 18.16
C ASP A 443 -4.93 -5.58 18.24
N SER A 444 -5.90 -6.16 18.93
CA SER A 444 -6.05 -7.63 19.08
C SER A 444 -6.41 -8.35 17.76
N ASN A 445 -6.73 -7.62 16.69
CA ASN A 445 -7.16 -8.17 15.40
C ASN A 445 -6.02 -8.52 14.45
N LEU A 446 -4.80 -8.42 14.89
CA LEU A 446 -3.60 -8.53 14.04
C LEU A 446 -3.11 -9.94 13.79
N ASN A 447 -3.77 -10.94 14.27
CA ASN A 447 -3.40 -12.32 14.03
C ASN A 447 -3.73 -12.80 12.60
N GLY A 448 -3.54 -11.92 11.64
CA GLY A 448 -3.67 -12.22 10.23
C GLY A 448 -4.95 -11.66 9.62
N LEU A 449 -4.82 -11.18 8.43
CA LEU A 449 -5.92 -10.77 7.56
C LEU A 449 -6.23 -11.94 6.62
N PRO A 450 -7.02 -12.94 7.02
CA PRO A 450 -7.27 -14.08 6.16
C PRO A 450 -8.00 -13.61 4.92
N CYS A 451 -7.40 -13.85 3.75
CA CYS A 451 -8.01 -13.62 2.46
C CYS A 451 -8.57 -14.93 1.92
N LYS A 452 -9.89 -15.04 1.78
CA LYS A 452 -10.57 -16.29 1.41
C LYS A 452 -11.08 -16.33 -0.03
N SER A 453 -11.11 -15.20 -0.72
CA SER A 453 -11.53 -15.16 -2.11
C SER A 453 -10.84 -14.03 -2.86
N ILE A 454 -10.56 -14.26 -4.13
CA ILE A 454 -9.87 -13.35 -5.03
C ILE A 454 -10.64 -13.33 -6.36
N THR A 455 -10.83 -12.15 -6.91
CA THR A 455 -11.35 -11.98 -8.27
C THR A 455 -10.57 -10.87 -8.98
N PHE A 456 -10.66 -10.84 -10.29
CA PHE A 456 -9.96 -9.86 -11.13
C PHE A 456 -10.94 -9.09 -11.99
N ASN A 457 -10.64 -7.82 -12.18
CA ASN A 457 -11.34 -6.98 -13.13
C ASN A 457 -10.36 -5.95 -13.68
N ASP A 458 -10.18 -5.92 -15.01
CA ASP A 458 -9.13 -5.15 -15.68
C ASP A 458 -7.75 -5.47 -15.05
N ARG A 459 -6.96 -4.49 -14.68
CA ARG A 459 -5.65 -4.63 -14.03
C ARG A 459 -5.70 -4.81 -12.50
N TYR A 460 -6.88 -4.89 -11.95
CA TYR A 460 -7.06 -4.94 -10.50
C TYR A 460 -7.39 -6.33 -9.99
N ALA A 461 -6.75 -6.72 -8.89
CA ALA A 461 -7.17 -7.85 -8.08
C ALA A 461 -7.99 -7.34 -6.87
N TYR A 462 -9.12 -7.98 -6.62
CA TYR A 462 -9.98 -7.72 -5.47
C TYR A 462 -9.93 -8.91 -4.54
N CYS A 463 -9.48 -8.65 -3.31
CA CYS A 463 -9.22 -9.66 -2.30
C CYS A 463 -10.12 -9.41 -1.09
N THR A 464 -10.78 -10.44 -0.57
CA THR A 464 -11.63 -10.30 0.62
C THR A 464 -10.80 -10.10 1.88
N VAL A 465 -11.28 -9.21 2.76
CA VAL A 465 -10.75 -9.00 4.11
C VAL A 465 -11.89 -8.90 5.11
N SER A 466 -11.64 -9.39 6.32
CA SER A 466 -12.68 -9.51 7.35
C SER A 466 -12.33 -8.66 8.57
N ASN A 467 -13.27 -7.86 9.05
CA ASN A 467 -13.13 -7.01 10.24
C ASN A 467 -11.84 -6.18 10.25
N TYR A 468 -11.49 -5.60 9.11
CA TYR A 468 -10.21 -4.91 8.89
C TYR A 468 -10.35 -3.44 8.52
N ILE A 469 -11.39 -3.09 7.75
CA ILE A 469 -11.55 -1.74 7.24
C ILE A 469 -12.02 -0.83 8.36
N ASP A 470 -11.13 0.01 8.87
CA ASP A 470 -11.41 1.05 9.86
C ASP A 470 -12.19 2.17 9.18
N ILE A 471 -13.49 2.25 9.39
CA ILE A 471 -14.38 3.13 8.63
C ILE A 471 -14.40 4.58 9.12
N ASP A 472 -13.98 4.82 10.36
CA ASP A 472 -13.95 6.14 10.98
C ASP A 472 -12.52 6.72 11.13
N GLY A 473 -11.52 5.90 10.85
CA GLY A 473 -10.12 6.26 10.97
C GLY A 473 -9.60 6.29 12.41
N ASN A 474 -10.44 6.01 13.40
CA ASN A 474 -10.13 6.12 14.83
C ASN A 474 -9.94 4.74 15.50
N LYS A 475 -9.94 3.67 14.69
CA LYS A 475 -9.81 2.27 15.16
C LYS A 475 -10.93 1.82 16.12
N THR A 476 -12.11 2.42 16.01
CA THR A 476 -13.26 2.08 16.87
C THR A 476 -14.26 1.18 16.17
N THR A 477 -14.42 1.33 14.86
CA THR A 477 -15.40 0.59 14.07
C THR A 477 -14.75 -0.03 12.85
N TYR A 478 -14.70 -1.37 12.84
CA TYR A 478 -14.16 -2.13 11.72
C TYR A 478 -15.28 -2.82 10.94
N ARG A 479 -15.11 -2.91 9.63
CA ARG A 479 -15.97 -3.64 8.71
C ARG A 479 -15.19 -4.60 7.85
N SER A 480 -15.89 -5.59 7.33
CA SER A 480 -15.37 -6.47 6.28
C SER A 480 -15.58 -5.85 4.91
N GLY A 481 -14.82 -6.31 3.93
CA GLY A 481 -14.89 -5.77 2.58
C GLY A 481 -13.77 -6.28 1.68
N LEU A 482 -13.28 -5.42 0.81
CA LEU A 482 -12.29 -5.73 -0.20
C LEU A 482 -11.04 -4.87 -0.09
N ILE A 483 -9.91 -5.45 -0.37
CA ILE A 483 -8.68 -4.77 -0.76
C ILE A 483 -8.58 -4.82 -2.29
N LYS A 484 -8.30 -3.67 -2.91
CA LYS A 484 -8.00 -3.53 -4.34
C LYS A 484 -6.49 -3.39 -4.52
N ILE A 485 -5.92 -4.22 -5.38
CA ILE A 485 -4.49 -4.25 -5.69
C ILE A 485 -4.32 -3.89 -7.17
N ASP A 486 -3.48 -2.92 -7.47
CA ASP A 486 -3.16 -2.53 -8.85
C ASP A 486 -1.95 -3.34 -9.35
N LEU A 487 -2.20 -4.34 -10.17
CA LEU A 487 -1.17 -5.23 -10.73
C LEU A 487 -0.27 -4.56 -11.78
N SER A 488 -0.60 -3.35 -12.20
CA SER A 488 0.25 -2.55 -13.10
C SER A 488 1.27 -1.68 -12.35
N ARG A 489 1.19 -1.61 -11.01
CA ARG A 489 2.01 -0.71 -10.18
C ARG A 489 2.76 -1.48 -9.10
N GLU A 490 3.98 -1.81 -9.44
CA GLU A 490 4.91 -2.46 -8.53
C GLU A 490 5.66 -1.41 -7.70
N ILE A 491 5.54 -1.49 -6.37
CA ILE A 491 6.21 -0.58 -5.42
C ILE A 491 7.61 -1.11 -5.07
N ALA A 492 7.71 -2.43 -4.94
CA ALA A 492 8.93 -3.17 -4.69
C ALA A 492 8.78 -4.55 -5.33
N PRO A 493 9.84 -5.33 -5.53
CA PRO A 493 9.76 -6.64 -6.16
C PRO A 493 8.65 -7.53 -5.59
N ASN A 494 7.66 -7.86 -6.43
CA ASN A 494 6.45 -8.61 -6.07
C ASN A 494 5.59 -7.95 -4.96
N GLN A 495 5.70 -6.65 -4.78
CA GLN A 495 4.85 -5.86 -3.89
C GLN A 495 4.12 -4.79 -4.70
N MET A 496 2.81 -4.90 -4.78
CA MET A 496 1.96 -4.04 -5.59
C MET A 496 1.29 -2.94 -4.76
N ALA A 497 0.90 -1.86 -5.42
CA ALA A 497 0.08 -0.81 -4.82
C ALA A 497 -1.28 -1.37 -4.40
N TYR A 498 -1.73 -1.06 -3.18
CA TYR A 498 -3.01 -1.51 -2.66
C TYR A 498 -3.77 -0.40 -1.93
N ALA A 499 -5.08 -0.54 -1.88
CA ALA A 499 -5.98 0.31 -1.09
C ALA A 499 -7.17 -0.50 -0.59
N THR A 500 -7.80 -0.04 0.49
CA THR A 500 -9.15 -0.54 0.85
C THR A 500 -10.14 -0.13 -0.24
N HIS A 501 -11.13 -0.98 -0.47
CA HIS A 501 -12.16 -0.76 -1.49
C HIS A 501 -13.56 -0.86 -0.88
N LEU A 502 -14.48 -1.57 -1.52
CA LEU A 502 -15.85 -1.71 -1.03
C LEU A 502 -15.88 -2.29 0.38
N GLN A 503 -16.74 -1.74 1.20
CA GLN A 503 -17.01 -2.19 2.55
C GLN A 503 -18.46 -2.66 2.69
N VAL A 504 -18.68 -3.67 3.51
CA VAL A 504 -20.03 -4.17 3.81
C VAL A 504 -20.47 -3.73 5.20
N ALA A 505 -21.77 -3.55 5.40
CA ALA A 505 -22.32 -3.14 6.71
C ALA A 505 -22.25 -4.28 7.75
N SER A 506 -21.11 -4.98 7.83
CA SER A 506 -20.87 -6.10 8.74
C SER A 506 -19.39 -6.28 9.03
N ALA A 507 -19.07 -6.75 10.22
CA ALA A 507 -17.74 -7.21 10.62
C ALA A 507 -17.56 -8.73 10.44
N ALA A 508 -18.63 -9.46 10.07
CA ALA A 508 -18.57 -10.90 9.85
C ALA A 508 -17.68 -11.24 8.64
N GLU A 509 -17.23 -12.47 8.59
CA GLU A 509 -16.19 -12.91 7.66
C GLU A 509 -16.63 -12.81 6.19
N ALA A 510 -15.89 -12.04 5.38
CA ALA A 510 -16.07 -11.96 3.93
C ALA A 510 -15.33 -13.14 3.26
N VAL A 511 -16.10 -14.01 2.60
CA VAL A 511 -15.61 -15.32 2.13
C VAL A 511 -15.68 -15.50 0.63
N GLY A 512 -16.39 -14.63 -0.08
CA GLY A 512 -16.57 -14.71 -1.52
C GLY A 512 -16.57 -13.35 -2.17
N VAL A 513 -15.97 -13.23 -3.35
CA VAL A 513 -16.06 -12.05 -4.21
C VAL A 513 -16.13 -12.48 -5.66
N CYS A 514 -16.99 -11.84 -6.45
CA CYS A 514 -17.06 -12.03 -7.89
C CYS A 514 -17.45 -10.74 -8.60
N VAL A 515 -17.20 -10.72 -9.92
CA VAL A 515 -17.56 -9.62 -10.82
C VAL A 515 -18.85 -9.98 -11.55
N LEU A 516 -19.75 -9.01 -11.67
CA LEU A 516 -20.92 -9.09 -12.54
C LEU A 516 -20.53 -8.70 -13.96
N GLY A 517 -20.01 -9.62 -14.72
CA GLY A 517 -19.76 -9.54 -16.15
C GLY A 517 -19.49 -8.15 -16.73
N SER A 518 -20.29 -7.71 -17.67
CA SER A 518 -20.13 -6.44 -18.40
C SER A 518 -20.38 -5.18 -17.56
N THR A 519 -21.07 -5.29 -16.43
CA THR A 519 -21.33 -4.13 -15.55
C THR A 519 -20.16 -3.77 -14.68
N ASN A 520 -19.16 -4.64 -14.58
CA ASN A 520 -17.99 -4.50 -13.70
C ASN A 520 -18.31 -4.28 -12.21
N LYS A 521 -19.57 -4.51 -11.80
CA LYS A 521 -19.98 -4.43 -10.40
C LYS A 521 -19.47 -5.64 -9.63
N LEU A 522 -19.24 -5.45 -8.35
CA LEU A 522 -18.76 -6.50 -7.46
C LEU A 522 -19.88 -7.00 -6.56
N ALA A 523 -19.85 -8.30 -6.28
CA ALA A 523 -20.67 -8.94 -5.28
C ALA A 523 -19.78 -9.57 -4.20
N ILE A 524 -20.16 -9.44 -2.92
CA ILE A 524 -19.38 -9.88 -1.76
C ILE A 524 -20.26 -10.81 -0.90
N GLY A 525 -19.82 -12.05 -0.70
CA GLY A 525 -20.45 -13.02 0.17
C GLY A 525 -19.90 -12.93 1.59
N VAL A 526 -20.79 -12.83 2.58
CA VAL A 526 -20.46 -12.68 4.01
C VAL A 526 -21.08 -13.81 4.81
N THR A 527 -20.26 -14.53 5.57
CA THR A 527 -20.67 -15.69 6.38
C THR A 527 -21.77 -15.34 7.35
N GLY A 528 -22.85 -16.10 7.32
CA GLY A 528 -23.97 -15.97 8.26
C GLY A 528 -24.79 -14.68 8.12
N VAL A 529 -24.52 -13.85 7.12
CA VAL A 529 -25.14 -12.54 6.95
C VAL A 529 -25.87 -12.42 5.62
N GLY A 530 -25.19 -12.64 4.50
CA GLY A 530 -25.79 -12.48 3.18
C GLY A 530 -24.79 -12.18 2.07
N VAL A 531 -25.33 -11.76 0.93
CA VAL A 531 -24.55 -11.30 -0.21
C VAL A 531 -24.84 -9.82 -0.45
N TYR A 532 -23.78 -9.04 -0.56
CA TYR A 532 -23.83 -7.61 -0.81
C TYR A 532 -23.44 -7.31 -2.26
N PHE A 533 -24.19 -6.44 -2.89
CA PHE A 533 -23.93 -5.96 -4.24
C PHE A 533 -23.54 -4.49 -4.23
N GLN A 534 -22.65 -4.12 -5.11
CA GLN A 534 -22.28 -2.72 -5.32
C GLN A 534 -23.52 -1.91 -5.73
N ALA A 535 -23.81 -0.86 -4.97
CA ALA A 535 -24.95 0.03 -5.16
C ALA A 535 -24.70 1.07 -6.27
N ALA A 536 -25.76 1.74 -6.70
CA ALA A 536 -25.66 2.89 -7.60
C ALA A 536 -25.37 4.21 -6.84
N THR A 537 -25.54 4.22 -5.51
CA THR A 537 -25.26 5.36 -4.63
C THR A 537 -23.84 5.28 -4.07
N LEU A 538 -23.29 6.43 -3.71
CA LEU A 538 -22.00 6.51 -3.04
C LEU A 538 -22.12 6.19 -1.56
N VAL A 539 -21.04 5.74 -0.93
CA VAL A 539 -20.94 5.67 0.53
C VAL A 539 -21.16 7.06 1.13
N SER A 540 -21.87 7.13 2.25
CA SER A 540 -22.18 8.41 2.90
C SER A 540 -20.92 9.14 3.38
N THR A 541 -19.88 8.40 3.75
CA THR A 541 -18.65 8.93 4.31
C THR A 541 -17.48 8.04 3.92
N GLY A 542 -16.36 8.65 3.53
CA GLY A 542 -15.08 7.99 3.34
C GLY A 542 -13.95 8.90 3.79
N TYR A 543 -12.76 8.37 4.00
CA TYR A 543 -11.60 9.19 4.34
C TYR A 543 -10.31 8.69 3.70
N LEU A 544 -9.36 9.61 3.58
CA LEU A 544 -7.96 9.35 3.26
C LEU A 544 -7.09 10.03 4.32
N GLN A 545 -6.10 9.31 4.85
CA GLN A 545 -5.16 9.82 5.84
C GLN A 545 -3.73 9.70 5.32
N THR A 546 -2.97 10.78 5.32
CA THR A 546 -1.55 10.79 4.97
C THR A 546 -0.71 10.05 6.01
N GLY A 547 0.53 9.73 5.68
CA GLY A 547 1.54 9.43 6.68
C GLY A 547 1.83 10.65 7.54
N GLN A 548 2.63 10.46 8.60
CA GLN A 548 3.12 11.56 9.44
C GLN A 548 4.16 12.36 8.64
N ILE A 549 3.88 13.63 8.42
CA ILE A 549 4.70 14.56 7.65
C ILE A 549 5.70 15.21 8.61
N ARG A 550 6.99 14.96 8.41
CA ARG A 550 8.07 15.46 9.28
C ARG A 550 9.19 16.22 8.55
N TYR A 551 9.07 16.41 7.24
CA TYR A 551 10.05 17.11 6.41
C TYR A 551 11.48 16.61 6.60
N PHE A 552 11.65 15.30 6.83
CA PHE A 552 12.92 14.58 6.99
C PHE A 552 13.78 15.02 8.18
N THR A 553 13.19 15.64 9.16
CA THR A 553 13.88 16.06 10.37
C THR A 553 13.03 15.71 11.60
N LEU A 554 13.72 15.36 12.70
CA LEU A 554 13.11 15.10 14.00
C LEU A 554 12.88 16.39 14.79
N GLU A 555 13.36 17.53 14.26
CA GLU A 555 13.17 18.83 14.88
C GLU A 555 11.69 19.20 14.91
N ASP A 556 11.29 19.89 15.97
CA ASP A 556 9.94 20.40 16.12
C ASP A 556 9.61 21.51 15.12
N LYS A 557 8.36 21.56 14.71
CA LYS A 557 7.83 22.50 13.70
C LYS A 557 6.49 23.08 14.11
N HIS A 558 6.24 24.31 13.68
CA HIS A 558 4.91 24.91 13.67
C HIS A 558 4.24 24.61 12.34
N PHE A 559 3.18 23.80 12.38
CA PHE A 559 2.35 23.47 11.21
C PHE A 559 1.17 24.43 11.19
N GLU A 560 1.12 25.36 10.25
CA GLU A 560 0.14 26.44 10.34
C GLU A 560 -0.83 26.51 9.19
N LEU A 561 -0.38 26.28 7.97
CA LEU A 561 -1.15 26.60 6.77
C LEU A 561 -1.33 25.37 5.87
N VAL A 562 -2.60 25.12 5.49
CA VAL A 562 -2.96 24.11 4.49
C VAL A 562 -3.74 24.76 3.35
N LYS A 563 -3.41 24.39 2.13
CA LYS A 563 -4.27 24.62 0.95
C LYS A 563 -4.87 23.30 0.51
N LEU A 564 -6.13 23.32 0.15
CA LEU A 564 -6.85 22.21 -0.46
C LEU A 564 -7.12 22.51 -1.92
N ARG A 565 -7.25 21.44 -2.71
CA ARG A 565 -7.64 21.55 -4.12
C ARG A 565 -8.75 20.54 -4.42
N GLU A 566 -9.85 21.05 -4.93
CA GLU A 566 -11.04 20.29 -5.30
C GLU A 566 -11.49 20.64 -6.71
N THR A 567 -12.21 19.72 -7.35
CA THR A 567 -12.90 20.02 -8.60
C THR A 567 -14.28 20.60 -8.30
N LEU A 568 -14.51 21.83 -8.70
CA LEU A 568 -15.79 22.52 -8.49
C LEU A 568 -16.75 22.29 -9.67
N PRO A 569 -18.07 22.31 -9.43
CA PRO A 569 -18.75 22.51 -8.13
C PRO A 569 -18.79 21.24 -7.28
N MET A 570 -18.57 21.37 -5.98
CA MET A 570 -18.78 20.29 -5.00
C MET A 570 -20.27 20.08 -4.73
N LYS A 571 -20.68 18.82 -4.59
CA LYS A 571 -22.02 18.41 -4.14
C LYS A 571 -22.04 18.04 -2.66
N GLY A 572 -20.98 17.42 -2.20
CA GLY A 572 -20.78 16.99 -0.82
C GLY A 572 -19.98 17.98 0.01
N LYS A 573 -19.26 17.46 1.00
CA LYS A 573 -18.38 18.23 1.89
C LYS A 573 -17.07 17.51 2.11
N LEU A 574 -16.01 18.26 2.38
CA LEU A 574 -14.70 17.78 2.75
C LEU A 574 -14.32 18.33 4.13
N LYS A 575 -13.99 17.47 5.08
CA LYS A 575 -13.47 17.83 6.40
C LYS A 575 -11.98 17.55 6.49
N LEU A 576 -11.23 18.53 6.94
CA LEU A 576 -9.81 18.43 7.26
C LEU A 576 -9.65 18.21 8.77
N THR A 577 -8.92 17.16 9.13
CA THR A 577 -8.58 16.81 10.52
C THR A 577 -7.07 16.60 10.61
N VAL A 578 -6.44 17.15 11.64
CA VAL A 578 -5.04 16.85 12.00
C VAL A 578 -5.00 15.58 12.83
N VAL A 579 -4.03 14.73 12.54
CA VAL A 579 -3.76 13.49 13.26
C VAL A 579 -2.36 13.59 13.87
N ASN A 580 -2.28 13.64 15.17
CA ASN A 580 -1.01 13.70 15.90
C ASN A 580 -0.29 12.34 15.91
N SER A 581 0.97 12.34 16.29
CA SER A 581 1.80 11.12 16.38
C SER A 581 1.27 10.09 17.39
N ASP A 582 0.55 10.54 18.42
CA ASP A 582 -0.15 9.73 19.43
C ASP A 582 -1.55 9.25 18.99
N ASN A 583 -1.95 9.53 17.74
CA ASN A 583 -3.26 9.29 17.13
C ASN A 583 -4.40 10.15 17.69
N THR A 584 -4.15 11.13 18.53
CA THR A 584 -5.17 12.15 18.86
C THR A 584 -5.51 12.95 17.62
N THR A 585 -6.73 13.44 17.53
CA THR A 585 -7.23 14.14 16.34
C THR A 585 -7.83 15.49 16.69
N ALA A 586 -7.62 16.46 15.82
CA ALA A 586 -8.22 17.79 15.92
C ALA A 586 -8.88 18.18 14.59
N ASP A 587 -10.19 18.44 14.61
CA ASP A 587 -10.92 18.90 13.44
C ASP A 587 -10.60 20.36 13.19
N ILE A 588 -10.17 20.69 11.98
CA ILE A 588 -9.76 22.05 11.60
C ILE A 588 -10.90 22.79 10.90
N ILE A 589 -11.40 22.23 9.82
CA ILE A 589 -12.46 22.86 9.02
C ILE A 589 -13.27 21.83 8.26
N THR A 590 -14.52 22.16 7.99
CA THR A 590 -15.35 21.47 6.99
C THR A 590 -15.68 22.46 5.88
N VAL A 591 -15.34 22.10 4.65
CA VAL A 591 -15.52 22.92 3.47
C VAL A 591 -16.58 22.33 2.55
N ASP A 592 -17.26 23.17 1.80
CA ASP A 592 -18.24 22.80 0.78
C ASP A 592 -18.05 23.70 -0.46
N ASN A 593 -19.01 23.69 -1.37
CA ASN A 593 -18.93 24.46 -2.62
C ASN A 593 -18.84 25.98 -2.43
N SER A 594 -19.12 26.51 -1.24
CA SER A 594 -19.00 27.95 -0.93
C SER A 594 -17.62 28.36 -0.47
N PHE A 595 -16.72 27.40 -0.22
CA PHE A 595 -15.37 27.66 0.27
C PHE A 595 -14.47 28.20 -0.86
N ASP A 596 -13.66 29.20 -0.52
CA ASP A 596 -12.63 29.73 -1.42
C ASP A 596 -11.33 28.90 -1.33
N PHE A 597 -11.16 27.94 -2.23
CA PHE A 597 -10.00 27.04 -2.28
C PHE A 597 -8.68 27.74 -2.64
N THR A 598 -8.68 29.03 -2.92
CA THR A 598 -7.44 29.81 -3.13
C THR A 598 -6.82 30.24 -1.81
N GLN A 599 -7.58 30.25 -0.72
CA GLN A 599 -7.13 30.68 0.61
C GLN A 599 -6.34 29.61 1.33
N ASP A 600 -5.46 30.04 2.22
CA ASP A 600 -4.80 29.18 3.19
C ASP A 600 -5.74 28.93 4.38
N ILE A 601 -5.88 27.64 4.75
CA ILE A 601 -6.58 27.24 5.98
C ILE A 601 -5.58 27.41 7.13
N THR A 602 -5.95 28.19 8.11
CA THR A 602 -5.17 28.44 9.34
C THR A 602 -5.72 27.62 10.52
N GLY A 603 -5.03 27.63 11.63
CA GLY A 603 -5.53 27.01 12.86
C GLY A 603 -5.13 25.54 13.04
N MET A 604 -4.15 25.06 12.29
CA MET A 604 -3.58 23.72 12.49
C MET A 604 -2.94 23.54 13.89
N ASP A 605 -2.60 24.64 14.55
CA ASP A 605 -1.90 24.69 15.83
C ASP A 605 -2.83 25.09 16.99
N THR A 606 -4.15 25.16 16.78
CA THR A 606 -5.09 25.78 17.73
C THR A 606 -5.34 25.01 19.00
N GLN A 607 -4.89 23.77 19.14
CA GLN A 607 -5.16 22.99 20.35
C GLN A 607 -3.94 22.68 21.21
N ASP A 608 -2.72 22.86 20.68
CA ASP A 608 -1.50 22.65 21.44
C ASP A 608 -0.51 23.79 21.18
N VAL A 609 -0.20 24.52 22.20
CA VAL A 609 0.75 25.66 22.20
C VAL A 609 2.18 25.22 21.84
N TYR A 610 2.43 23.94 21.69
CA TYR A 610 3.78 23.38 21.49
C TYR A 610 4.03 22.96 20.05
N PRO A 611 5.23 23.24 19.52
CA PRO A 611 5.64 22.70 18.23
C PRO A 611 5.66 21.18 18.27
N LYS A 612 5.47 20.55 17.08
CA LYS A 612 5.41 19.10 16.94
C LYS A 612 6.46 18.61 15.94
N GLU A 613 7.01 17.43 16.19
CA GLU A 613 7.91 16.76 15.24
C GLU A 613 7.20 16.47 13.91
N SER A 614 5.98 15.95 13.96
CA SER A 614 5.21 15.52 12.79
C SER A 614 3.71 15.68 12.97
N VAL A 615 3.00 15.78 11.86
CA VAL A 615 1.53 15.72 11.80
C VAL A 615 1.07 14.87 10.60
N GLY A 616 -0.03 14.14 10.76
CA GLY A 616 -0.79 13.55 9.66
C GLY A 616 -1.99 14.41 9.32
N LEU A 617 -2.45 14.34 8.08
CA LEU A 617 -3.67 14.98 7.61
C LEU A 617 -4.71 13.91 7.26
N ARG A 618 -5.93 14.07 7.77
CA ARG A 618 -7.07 13.23 7.38
C ARG A 618 -8.07 14.09 6.64
N PHE A 619 -8.39 13.67 5.43
CA PHE A 619 -9.42 14.24 4.59
C PHE A 619 -10.64 13.34 4.64
N THR A 620 -11.74 13.81 5.24
CA THR A 620 -12.99 13.06 5.35
C THR A 620 -14.02 13.63 4.39
N PHE A 621 -14.49 12.79 3.49
CA PHE A 621 -15.44 13.12 2.43
C PHE A 621 -16.85 12.75 2.89
N TYR A 622 -17.82 13.60 2.61
CA TYR A 622 -19.23 13.37 2.86
C TYR A 622 -20.00 13.47 1.57
N ALA A 623 -20.70 12.44 1.16
CA ALA A 623 -21.61 12.51 0.04
C ALA A 623 -22.83 13.38 0.35
N SER A 624 -23.38 14.05 -0.65
CA SER A 624 -24.72 14.61 -0.53
C SER A 624 -25.78 13.50 -0.52
N THR A 625 -26.95 13.78 0.05
CA THR A 625 -28.03 12.79 0.15
C THR A 625 -28.42 12.26 -1.23
N GLY A 626 -28.29 10.95 -1.44
CA GLY A 626 -28.65 10.28 -2.69
C GLY A 626 -27.67 10.51 -3.84
N GLN A 627 -26.44 10.96 -3.58
CA GLN A 627 -25.41 11.15 -4.61
C GLN A 627 -25.09 9.82 -5.29
N LEU A 628 -25.11 9.83 -6.64
CA LEU A 628 -24.94 8.64 -7.46
C LEU A 628 -23.50 8.47 -7.92
N VAL A 629 -23.15 7.24 -8.22
CA VAL A 629 -21.91 6.89 -8.95
C VAL A 629 -21.88 7.66 -10.28
N GLY A 630 -20.72 8.23 -10.62
CA GLY A 630 -20.54 9.12 -11.76
C GLY A 630 -20.79 10.60 -11.45
N GLN A 631 -21.13 10.93 -10.18
CA GLN A 631 -21.34 12.29 -9.70
C GLN A 631 -20.45 12.64 -8.50
N GLU A 632 -19.37 11.88 -8.32
CA GLU A 632 -18.45 12.02 -7.20
C GLU A 632 -17.75 13.37 -7.21
N ASP A 633 -17.57 13.95 -6.02
CA ASP A 633 -16.64 15.07 -5.83
C ASP A 633 -15.20 14.56 -5.95
N SER A 634 -14.30 15.37 -6.44
CA SER A 634 -12.94 15.00 -6.77
C SER A 634 -11.93 15.85 -6.02
N PHE A 635 -11.33 15.27 -4.98
CA PHE A 635 -10.21 15.88 -4.27
C PHE A 635 -8.92 15.73 -5.06
N ASN A 636 -8.28 16.85 -5.38
CA ASN A 636 -7.11 16.92 -6.26
C ASN A 636 -5.80 17.21 -5.52
N GLY A 637 -5.83 17.17 -4.19
CA GLY A 637 -4.63 17.26 -3.38
C GLY A 637 -4.58 18.40 -2.37
N TYR A 638 -3.46 18.51 -1.71
CA TYR A 638 -3.21 19.49 -0.65
C TYR A 638 -1.79 20.05 -0.73
N GLN A 639 -1.58 21.18 -0.07
CA GLN A 639 -0.26 21.74 0.25
C GLN A 639 -0.23 22.12 1.73
N LEU A 640 0.74 21.58 2.46
CA LEU A 640 1.00 21.88 3.87
C LEU A 640 2.23 22.75 3.99
N LYS A 641 2.15 23.82 4.80
CA LYS A 641 3.25 24.70 5.15
C LYS A 641 3.61 24.59 6.62
N ALA A 642 4.91 24.55 6.91
CA ALA A 642 5.43 24.51 8.26
C ALA A 642 6.65 25.40 8.42
N LEU A 643 6.90 25.85 9.66
CA LEU A 643 8.11 26.56 10.06
C LEU A 643 8.88 25.73 11.08
N PRO A 644 10.22 25.66 10.99
CA PRO A 644 11.02 25.04 12.05
C PRO A 644 10.88 25.82 13.36
N ALA A 645 10.66 25.09 14.44
CA ALA A 645 10.56 25.62 15.81
C ALA A 645 11.89 25.52 16.58
N VAL A 646 12.97 25.25 15.88
CA VAL A 646 14.31 25.12 16.49
C VAL A 646 14.69 26.42 17.17
N GLN A 647 15.24 26.33 18.36
CA GLN A 647 15.79 27.50 19.05
C GLN A 647 16.82 28.17 18.14
N ARG A 648 16.58 29.46 17.87
CA ARG A 648 17.48 30.24 17.03
C ARG A 648 18.74 30.56 17.81
N GLN A 649 19.87 30.14 17.28
CA GLN A 649 21.18 30.48 17.82
C GLN A 649 21.45 31.98 17.64
N ARG A 650 22.13 32.57 18.58
CA ARG A 650 22.61 33.95 18.45
C ARG A 650 24.08 33.94 18.08
N ILE A 651 24.47 34.86 17.21
CA ILE A 651 25.83 35.15 16.89
C ILE A 651 26.16 36.48 17.57
N ILE A 652 27.12 36.45 18.48
CA ILE A 652 27.56 37.63 19.23
C ILE A 652 28.96 37.99 18.75
N THR A 653 29.09 39.14 18.10
CA THR A 653 30.38 39.65 17.65
C THR A 653 30.93 40.61 18.73
N LEU A 654 32.06 40.23 19.30
CA LEU A 654 32.68 40.89 20.42
C LEU A 654 34.01 41.53 19.99
N PRO A 655 34.11 42.85 19.96
CA PRO A 655 35.38 43.55 19.80
C PRO A 655 36.09 43.64 21.17
N LEU A 656 36.94 42.66 21.46
CA LEU A 656 37.64 42.52 22.74
C LEU A 656 38.97 43.30 22.73
N LEU A 657 39.23 44.11 23.73
CA LEU A 657 40.51 44.72 23.95
C LEU A 657 41.35 43.84 24.87
N CYS A 658 42.58 43.57 24.47
CA CYS A 658 43.50 42.72 25.21
C CYS A 658 44.90 43.29 25.15
N TYR A 659 45.42 43.72 26.30
CA TYR A 659 46.76 44.33 26.45
C TYR A 659 47.47 43.72 27.65
N ASP A 660 48.81 43.82 27.69
CA ASP A 660 49.64 43.32 28.82
C ASP A 660 49.33 44.03 30.13
N PHE A 661 49.01 45.31 30.06
CA PHE A 661 48.62 46.11 31.19
C PHE A 661 47.28 46.77 30.94
N GLU A 662 46.35 46.51 31.82
CA GLU A 662 44.98 46.99 31.72
C GLU A 662 44.56 47.65 33.03
N GLY A 663 44.02 48.83 32.94
CA GLY A 663 43.46 49.58 34.11
C GLY A 663 41.94 49.63 34.03
N ASP A 664 41.29 49.69 35.12
CA ASP A 664 39.87 49.95 35.26
C ASP A 664 39.50 51.37 34.77
N ARG A 665 38.24 51.74 34.83
CA ARG A 665 37.79 53.12 34.49
C ARG A 665 38.40 54.25 35.31
N TYR A 666 39.03 53.91 36.43
CA TYR A 666 39.72 54.86 37.32
C TYR A 666 41.23 54.79 37.17
N ASN A 667 41.78 54.10 36.14
CA ASN A 667 43.19 53.83 35.94
C ASN A 667 43.88 53.02 37.08
N MET A 668 43.08 52.24 37.82
CA MET A 668 43.65 51.31 38.79
C MET A 668 43.94 50.00 38.04
N THR A 669 45.03 49.34 38.40
CA THR A 669 45.38 48.03 37.79
C THR A 669 44.26 47.00 38.04
N THR A 670 43.84 46.31 37.01
CA THR A 670 42.89 45.23 37.21
C THR A 670 43.55 44.05 37.89
N GLY A 671 42.81 43.26 38.61
CA GLY A 671 43.34 42.13 39.40
C GLY A 671 43.75 40.91 38.54
N TYR A 672 43.81 41.02 37.22
CA TYR A 672 44.21 39.93 36.36
C TYR A 672 45.67 40.05 35.91
N GLU A 673 46.48 39.02 36.18
CA GLU A 673 47.94 39.03 35.97
C GLU A 673 48.34 38.19 34.74
N GLY A 674 47.57 38.11 33.68
CA GLY A 674 47.91 37.36 32.45
C GLY A 674 48.41 38.26 31.33
N HIS A 675 49.47 37.84 30.63
CA HIS A 675 49.91 38.54 29.43
C HIS A 675 48.89 38.47 28.29
N ALA A 676 48.81 39.50 27.47
CA ALA A 676 47.90 39.54 26.32
C ALA A 676 48.09 38.34 25.39
N SER A 677 49.37 37.97 25.11
CA SER A 677 49.70 36.83 24.28
C SER A 677 49.14 35.48 24.82
N GLU A 678 49.12 35.28 26.13
CA GLU A 678 48.62 34.07 26.76
C GLU A 678 47.08 33.98 26.66
N ARG A 679 46.39 35.09 26.81
CA ARG A 679 44.94 35.16 26.64
C ARG A 679 44.52 34.96 25.21
N ILE A 680 45.25 35.52 24.23
CA ILE A 680 45.05 35.33 22.80
C ILE A 680 45.22 33.84 22.47
N LEU A 681 46.35 33.24 22.86
CA LEU A 681 46.62 31.82 22.64
C LEU A 681 45.57 30.92 23.30
N SER A 682 45.08 31.27 24.49
CA SER A 682 44.02 30.51 25.16
C SER A 682 42.70 30.54 24.37
N LEU A 683 42.33 31.72 23.84
CA LEU A 683 41.12 31.81 22.97
C LEU A 683 41.28 31.05 21.65
N GLU A 684 42.46 31.14 21.04
CA GLU A 684 42.78 30.39 19.79
C GLU A 684 42.75 28.87 20.03
N ASN A 685 43.22 28.40 21.18
CA ASN A 685 43.13 27.00 21.57
C ASN A 685 41.67 26.55 21.79
N ILE A 686 40.84 27.36 22.40
CA ILE A 686 39.39 27.09 22.58
C ILE A 686 38.69 27.07 21.25
N GLU A 687 38.99 28.02 20.35
CA GLU A 687 38.41 28.06 19.00
C GLU A 687 38.82 26.84 18.17
N SER A 688 40.11 26.51 18.15
CA SER A 688 40.61 25.35 17.39
C SER A 688 40.16 24.03 17.96
N GLY A 689 39.92 23.92 19.27
CA GLY A 689 39.35 22.77 19.94
C GLY A 689 37.83 22.59 19.69
N GLY A 690 37.14 23.66 19.30
CA GLY A 690 35.68 23.67 19.18
C GLY A 690 34.96 23.52 20.52
N ASP A 691 35.62 23.91 21.60
CA ASP A 691 35.11 23.70 22.97
C ASP A 691 33.84 24.52 23.22
N VAL A 692 32.88 23.92 23.94
CA VAL A 692 31.71 24.62 24.43
C VAL A 692 32.05 25.36 25.68
N VAL A 693 32.02 26.67 25.61
CA VAL A 693 32.41 27.56 26.74
C VAL A 693 31.27 28.50 27.14
N ILE A 694 31.46 29.14 28.28
CA ILE A 694 30.56 30.18 28.80
C ILE A 694 31.07 31.56 28.41
N LEU A 695 30.20 32.35 27.80
CA LEU A 695 30.33 33.80 27.68
C LEU A 695 29.52 34.47 28.79
N GLN A 696 30.16 35.25 29.62
CA GLN A 696 29.55 36.15 30.60
C GLN A 696 29.67 37.59 30.08
N ASP A 697 28.53 38.18 29.74
CA ASP A 697 28.44 39.57 29.30
C ASP A 697 27.95 40.43 30.51
N PHE A 698 28.90 41.09 31.19
CA PHE A 698 28.59 41.88 32.37
C PHE A 698 27.93 43.21 32.04
N THR A 699 27.99 43.63 30.77
CA THR A 699 27.33 44.87 30.33
C THR A 699 25.83 44.69 30.19
N ASN A 700 25.39 43.47 29.87
CA ASN A 700 23.98 43.09 29.64
C ASN A 700 23.44 42.17 30.76
N ASP A 701 24.26 41.84 31.78
CA ASP A 701 23.93 40.85 32.82
C ASP A 701 23.46 39.49 32.24
N GLU A 702 24.14 39.01 31.21
CA GLU A 702 23.76 37.78 30.50
C GLU A 702 24.90 36.75 30.54
N THR A 703 24.51 35.50 30.79
CA THR A 703 25.42 34.35 30.72
C THR A 703 24.88 33.37 29.72
N VAL A 704 25.65 33.06 28.65
CA VAL A 704 25.26 32.14 27.58
C VAL A 704 26.32 31.08 27.33
N ARG A 705 25.89 29.90 26.94
CA ARG A 705 26.77 28.82 26.48
C ARG A 705 26.89 28.86 24.97
N GLY A 706 28.07 28.55 24.47
CA GLY A 706 28.26 28.52 23.02
C GLY A 706 29.68 28.11 22.65
N VAL A 707 30.00 28.26 21.38
CA VAL A 707 31.32 28.02 20.80
C VAL A 707 31.85 29.28 20.16
N ILE A 708 33.17 29.41 20.13
CA ILE A 708 33.84 30.47 19.37
C ILE A 708 33.90 30.00 17.90
N GLU A 709 33.29 30.75 17.00
CA GLU A 709 33.31 30.43 15.57
C GLU A 709 34.53 30.97 14.81
N SER A 710 34.97 32.12 15.22
CA SER A 710 36.16 32.76 14.62
C SER A 710 36.77 33.77 15.54
N ILE A 711 38.10 33.88 15.46
CA ILE A 711 38.91 34.88 16.15
C ILE A 711 39.77 35.56 15.11
N THR A 712 39.83 36.91 15.17
CA THR A 712 40.76 37.69 14.37
C THR A 712 41.47 38.67 15.28
N PHE A 713 42.78 38.51 15.49
CA PHE A 713 43.58 39.46 16.26
C PHE A 713 44.09 40.57 15.36
N ILE A 714 43.85 41.80 15.77
CA ILE A 714 44.30 43.03 15.10
C ILE A 714 45.20 43.80 16.06
N ARG A 715 46.50 43.84 15.78
CA ARG A 715 47.42 44.60 16.57
C ARG A 715 47.13 46.10 16.46
N MET A 716 46.93 46.77 17.59
CA MET A 716 46.57 48.18 17.62
C MET A 716 47.41 48.91 18.70
N THR A 717 47.61 50.20 18.49
CA THR A 717 48.13 51.06 19.54
C THR A 717 47.07 51.18 20.64
N PRO A 718 47.49 51.24 21.93
CA PRO A 718 46.54 51.37 23.03
C PRO A 718 45.58 52.55 22.83
N PRO A 719 44.28 52.33 22.87
CA PRO A 719 43.28 53.37 22.57
C PRO A 719 43.19 54.43 23.66
N GLU A 720 43.58 54.06 24.88
CA GLU A 720 43.52 54.92 26.05
C GLU A 720 44.77 54.74 26.95
N ARG A 721 45.04 55.68 27.82
CA ARG A 721 46.19 55.63 28.74
C ARG A 721 46.18 54.47 29.73
N ARG A 722 45.04 53.88 29.96
CA ARG A 722 44.86 52.74 30.86
C ARG A 722 45.33 51.41 30.29
N PHE A 723 45.60 51.35 28.98
CA PHE A 723 46.15 50.20 28.32
C PHE A 723 47.60 50.43 27.93
N LYS A 724 48.47 49.43 28.18
CA LYS A 724 49.92 49.55 27.91
C LYS A 724 50.51 48.18 27.49
N GLY A 725 51.62 48.20 26.80
CA GLY A 725 52.35 46.99 26.41
C GLY A 725 51.90 46.42 25.07
N PHE A 726 52.21 45.15 24.88
CA PHE A 726 51.76 44.40 23.70
C PHE A 726 50.27 44.16 23.79
N GLY A 727 49.56 44.24 22.68
CA GLY A 727 48.14 43.93 22.61
C GLY A 727 47.43 44.49 21.36
N GLY A 728 46.15 44.49 21.40
CA GLY A 728 45.29 44.92 20.30
C GLY A 728 43.83 44.58 20.51
N MET A 729 43.12 44.50 19.43
CA MET A 729 41.71 44.12 19.42
C MET A 729 41.56 42.69 18.88
N ILE A 730 40.71 41.89 19.54
CA ILE A 730 40.30 40.57 19.12
C ILE A 730 38.85 40.67 18.68
N MET A 731 38.60 40.44 17.41
CA MET A 731 37.24 40.24 16.90
C MET A 731 36.88 38.78 17.14
N CYS A 732 36.02 38.54 18.09
CA CYS A 732 35.54 37.21 18.46
C CYS A 732 34.07 37.04 18.01
N GLN A 733 33.81 36.05 17.22
CA GLN A 733 32.43 35.63 16.92
C GLN A 733 32.07 34.44 17.80
N PHE A 734 31.06 34.60 18.61
CA PHE A 734 30.56 33.61 19.54
C PHE A 734 29.16 33.18 19.15
N ARG A 735 28.96 31.89 18.94
CA ARG A 735 27.65 31.32 18.64
C ARG A 735 27.10 30.62 19.85
N THR A 736 25.89 30.98 20.27
CA THR A 736 25.17 30.30 21.35
C THR A 736 24.65 28.93 20.88
N ILE A 737 24.63 28.01 21.86
CA ILE A 737 24.06 26.66 21.64
C ILE A 737 22.66 26.62 22.21
#